data_e1c428d2f59f760a2651ad9f111501d5
#
_entry.id   e1c428d2f59f760a2651ad9f111501d5
#
_cell.length_a   1.000
_cell.length_b   1.000
_cell.length_c   1.000
_cell.angle_alpha   90.00
_cell.angle_beta   90.00
_cell.angle_gamma   90.00
#
_symmetry.space_group_name_H-M   'P 1'
#
loop_
_entity.id
_entity.type
_entity.pdbx_description
1 polymer ?
#
loop_
_entity_poly.entity_id
_entity_poly.type
_entity_poly.pdbx_seq_one_letter_code
_entity_poly.pdbx_strand_id
1 'polypeptide(L)'
;MVPGEVHMSDTPSGPHPIIPRTIRLAAIPILLCWLGFTVFVSVAVPPLEAIGETRAVAVAPDDAQSMRAMRRAGKVFNEFDSNSIAMVVLESDQPLGEKAHRYYDHLVDTLVLDQSHIQHIQDFWRDPLTAAGAVSADGKAAYVQLYLAGNMGEALANESVEAVRKIVANSTPPEGIRTYVTGPAALFADQIAAGDRSMKLITGLTFAVITVLLLLVYRSIATTLLILPMVFIGLGATRGTIAFLGYHGMVGLSTFVVNILTALAIAAGTDYAIFLVGRYQEARHIGQNREASFYTMYRGTANVILGSGLTIAGATYCLSFARLTLFHTMGPPLAIGMLVSVAAALTLAPAIIAIAGRFGLLDPKRRLKTRGWRRVGTAVVRWPGPILATSVALALVGLLALPGYRPGYNDRYYLRAGTPVNRGYAAADRHFGPARMNPEMLLVESDQDMRNPAGMLVIDKIAKEVLHVSGVERVQAITRPQGVPLEHASIPFQISMMGATQTMSLPYMRERMADMLTMSDEMLVAINSMEQMLDLVQQLNDVTHEMAATTREIKATTSELRDHLADIDDFVRPLRSYFYWEHHCFDIPLCSATRSLFDTLDGVDTLTDQLRALTDDMNKMEALTPQFLALLPPMITTMKTMRTMMLTMRSTISGVQDQMADMQDHATAMGQAFDTAKSGDSFYLPPEAFDNAEFQQGMKLFLSPNGK
;
A
#
# COMPACT_ATOMS: atom_id res chain seq x y z
N MET A 1 -17.04 -16.22 70.17
CA MET A 1 -18.11 -16.17 69.16
C MET A 1 -17.57 -16.61 67.84
N VAL A 2 -17.96 -17.78 67.36
CA VAL A 2 -17.51 -18.42 66.15
C VAL A 2 -18.31 -17.80 64.99
N PRO A 3 -17.70 -17.37 63.86
CA PRO A 3 -18.48 -16.97 62.70
C PRO A 3 -18.88 -18.22 61.91
N GLY A 4 -20.20 -18.36 61.69
CA GLY A 4 -20.78 -19.49 61.01
C GLY A 4 -20.29 -19.67 59.56
N GLU A 5 -20.12 -20.92 59.22
CA GLU A 5 -19.93 -21.40 57.84
C GLU A 5 -21.19 -21.05 57.02
N VAL A 6 -21.03 -20.16 56.05
CA VAL A 6 -22.02 -19.97 55.01
C VAL A 6 -21.84 -21.08 53.98
N HIS A 7 -22.65 -22.12 54.10
CA HIS A 7 -22.88 -23.11 53.03
C HIS A 7 -23.42 -22.36 51.81
N MET A 8 -22.59 -22.09 50.83
CA MET A 8 -23.00 -21.73 49.48
C MET A 8 -23.29 -23.01 48.66
N SER A 9 -24.47 -23.57 48.92
CA SER A 9 -25.12 -24.45 47.95
C SER A 9 -26.11 -23.57 47.20
N ASP A 10 -25.78 -23.20 45.96
CA ASP A 10 -26.84 -22.95 44.99
C ASP A 10 -26.25 -23.05 43.58
N THR A 11 -26.49 -24.20 42.99
CA THR A 11 -26.53 -24.38 41.53
C THR A 11 -27.75 -23.63 41.01
N PRO A 12 -27.58 -22.67 40.07
CA PRO A 12 -28.76 -22.11 39.39
C PRO A 12 -29.37 -23.18 38.50
N SER A 13 -30.48 -23.74 38.94
CA SER A 13 -31.31 -24.72 38.22
C SER A 13 -32.21 -24.04 37.18
N GLY A 14 -31.61 -23.21 36.29
CA GLY A 14 -32.29 -22.74 35.10
C GLY A 14 -31.84 -23.58 33.87
N PRO A 15 -32.69 -23.76 32.84
CA PRO A 15 -32.31 -24.49 31.66
C PRO A 15 -31.09 -23.83 31.04
N HIS A 16 -29.99 -24.59 30.95
CA HIS A 16 -28.77 -24.10 30.30
C HIS A 16 -29.07 -23.77 28.84
N PRO A 17 -28.50 -22.68 28.25
CA PRO A 17 -28.69 -22.35 26.86
C PRO A 17 -28.34 -23.55 25.97
N ILE A 18 -29.12 -23.79 24.92
CA ILE A 18 -29.04 -24.97 24.07
C ILE A 18 -27.65 -25.09 23.44
N ILE A 19 -27.10 -24.01 22.89
CA ILE A 19 -25.84 -24.02 22.16
C ILE A 19 -24.65 -24.52 23.00
N PRO A 20 -24.28 -23.94 24.15
CA PRO A 20 -23.15 -24.44 24.92
C PRO A 20 -23.37 -25.85 25.48
N ARG A 21 -24.64 -26.25 25.77
CA ARG A 21 -24.95 -27.61 26.14
C ARG A 21 -24.66 -28.59 25.03
N THR A 22 -25.09 -28.31 23.81
CA THR A 22 -24.81 -29.14 22.62
C THR A 22 -23.31 -29.24 22.36
N ILE A 23 -22.58 -28.11 22.40
CA ILE A 23 -21.12 -28.10 22.18
C ILE A 23 -20.41 -28.96 23.23
N ARG A 24 -20.80 -28.89 24.48
CA ARG A 24 -20.19 -29.67 25.56
C ARG A 24 -20.48 -31.18 25.43
N LEU A 25 -21.70 -31.55 25.06
CA LEU A 25 -22.08 -32.95 24.88
C LEU A 25 -21.45 -33.56 23.62
N ALA A 26 -21.45 -32.82 22.53
CA ALA A 26 -20.89 -33.23 21.24
C ALA A 26 -19.41 -32.75 21.05
N ALA A 27 -18.67 -32.51 22.13
CA ALA A 27 -17.32 -31.96 22.04
C ALA A 27 -16.35 -32.83 21.19
N ILE A 28 -16.41 -34.18 21.34
CA ILE A 28 -15.58 -35.09 20.54
C ILE A 28 -16.03 -35.12 19.08
N PRO A 29 -17.31 -35.30 18.73
CA PRO A 29 -17.79 -35.19 17.36
C PRO A 29 -17.42 -33.84 16.69
N ILE A 30 -17.53 -32.70 17.42
CA ILE A 30 -17.18 -31.38 16.90
C ILE A 30 -15.68 -31.33 16.56
N LEU A 31 -14.82 -31.79 17.47
CA LEU A 31 -13.38 -31.84 17.25
C LEU A 31 -13.03 -32.70 16.02
N LEU A 32 -13.62 -33.91 15.92
CA LEU A 32 -13.41 -34.80 14.79
C LEU A 32 -13.95 -34.22 13.47
N CYS A 33 -15.08 -33.51 13.51
CA CYS A 33 -15.64 -32.83 12.36
C CYS A 33 -14.68 -31.72 11.86
N TRP A 34 -14.13 -30.88 12.76
CA TRP A 34 -13.18 -29.85 12.40
C TRP A 34 -11.85 -30.43 11.87
N LEU A 35 -11.35 -31.48 12.50
CA LEU A 35 -10.16 -32.20 12.02
C LEU A 35 -10.42 -32.81 10.64
N GLY A 36 -11.52 -33.55 10.49
CA GLY A 36 -11.93 -34.12 9.20
C GLY A 36 -12.13 -33.07 8.12
N PHE A 37 -12.78 -31.96 8.46
CA PHE A 37 -12.95 -30.82 7.56
C PHE A 37 -11.60 -30.22 7.15
N THR A 38 -10.71 -29.95 8.12
CA THR A 38 -9.38 -29.39 7.84
C THR A 38 -8.56 -30.32 6.95
N VAL A 39 -8.56 -31.64 7.24
CA VAL A 39 -7.86 -32.62 6.42
C VAL A 39 -8.49 -32.69 5.02
N PHE A 40 -9.81 -32.74 4.93
CA PHE A 40 -10.52 -32.76 3.66
C PHE A 40 -10.15 -31.59 2.77
N VAL A 41 -10.27 -30.37 3.26
CA VAL A 41 -9.95 -29.17 2.46
C VAL A 41 -8.45 -29.04 2.15
N SER A 42 -7.58 -29.63 2.98
CA SER A 42 -6.12 -29.62 2.73
C SER A 42 -5.67 -30.70 1.72
N VAL A 43 -6.45 -31.78 1.55
CA VAL A 43 -6.14 -32.84 0.59
C VAL A 43 -6.87 -32.65 -0.74
N ALA A 44 -8.07 -32.05 -0.69
CA ALA A 44 -8.92 -31.85 -1.87
C ALA A 44 -8.36 -30.84 -2.88
N VAL A 45 -7.53 -29.89 -2.43
CA VAL A 45 -6.98 -28.83 -3.27
C VAL A 45 -5.51 -28.56 -2.94
N PRO A 46 -4.74 -27.99 -3.89
CA PRO A 46 -3.37 -27.55 -3.61
C PRO A 46 -3.28 -26.55 -2.45
N PRO A 47 -2.09 -26.38 -1.85
CA PRO A 47 -1.88 -25.38 -0.80
C PRO A 47 -2.30 -23.98 -1.27
N LEU A 48 -2.80 -23.17 -0.32
CA LEU A 48 -3.30 -21.82 -0.60
C LEU A 48 -2.26 -20.93 -1.30
N GLU A 49 -0.98 -21.09 -0.98
CA GLU A 49 0.12 -20.37 -1.63
C GLU A 49 0.19 -20.70 -3.13
N ALA A 50 0.18 -21.98 -3.47
CA ALA A 50 0.24 -22.40 -4.86
C ALA A 50 -0.97 -21.92 -5.68
N ILE A 51 -2.15 -21.86 -5.08
CA ILE A 51 -3.35 -21.31 -5.73
C ILE A 51 -3.23 -19.78 -5.85
N GLY A 52 -2.70 -19.10 -4.82
CA GLY A 52 -2.45 -17.67 -4.85
C GLY A 52 -1.41 -17.27 -5.91
N GLU A 53 -0.44 -18.13 -6.20
CA GLU A 53 0.54 -17.93 -7.26
C GLU A 53 -0.06 -18.22 -8.65
N THR A 54 -0.77 -19.34 -8.83
CA THR A 54 -1.26 -19.79 -10.14
C THR A 54 -2.55 -19.09 -10.60
N ARG A 55 -3.33 -18.52 -9.68
CA ARG A 55 -4.58 -17.80 -9.96
C ARG A 55 -4.56 -16.35 -9.48
N ALA A 56 -3.37 -15.77 -9.44
CA ALA A 56 -3.19 -14.37 -9.12
C ALA A 56 -3.93 -13.49 -10.15
N VAL A 57 -4.56 -12.43 -9.65
CA VAL A 57 -5.34 -11.48 -10.46
C VAL A 57 -4.55 -10.21 -10.74
N ALA A 58 -4.85 -9.55 -11.85
CA ALA A 58 -4.24 -8.28 -12.22
C ALA A 58 -4.41 -7.23 -11.10
N VAL A 59 -3.41 -6.38 -10.94
CA VAL A 59 -3.41 -5.32 -9.90
C VAL A 59 -4.39 -4.20 -10.27
N ALA A 60 -4.36 -3.78 -11.53
CA ALA A 60 -5.18 -2.68 -12.03
C ALA A 60 -6.54 -3.19 -12.52
N PRO A 61 -7.62 -2.41 -12.34
CA PRO A 61 -8.93 -2.75 -12.90
C PRO A 61 -8.91 -2.64 -14.43
N ASP A 62 -9.61 -3.54 -15.10
CA ASP A 62 -9.68 -3.60 -16.57
C ASP A 62 -10.27 -2.35 -17.20
N ASP A 63 -11.12 -1.63 -16.48
CA ASP A 63 -11.78 -0.40 -16.91
C ASP A 63 -10.95 0.87 -16.59
N ALA A 64 -9.78 0.73 -15.98
CA ALA A 64 -8.88 1.87 -15.76
C ALA A 64 -8.50 2.52 -17.10
N GLN A 65 -8.46 3.84 -17.13
CA GLN A 65 -8.17 4.61 -18.34
C GLN A 65 -6.79 4.22 -18.92
N SER A 66 -5.77 4.06 -18.07
CA SER A 66 -4.43 3.62 -18.46
C SER A 66 -4.44 2.20 -19.05
N MET A 67 -5.22 1.27 -18.46
CA MET A 67 -5.34 -0.10 -18.96
C MET A 67 -6.02 -0.15 -20.32
N ARG A 68 -7.08 0.64 -20.50
CA ARG A 68 -7.76 0.76 -21.81
C ARG A 68 -6.82 1.35 -22.86
N ALA A 69 -6.07 2.38 -22.50
CA ALA A 69 -5.09 2.99 -23.42
C ALA A 69 -3.98 1.99 -23.79
N MET A 70 -3.44 1.26 -22.81
CA MET A 70 -2.41 0.24 -23.05
C MET A 70 -2.90 -0.88 -23.99
N ARG A 71 -4.06 -1.46 -23.70
CA ARG A 71 -4.67 -2.47 -24.59
C ARG A 71 -5.00 -1.92 -25.99
N ARG A 72 -5.43 -0.67 -26.04
CA ARG A 72 -5.70 0.01 -27.32
C ARG A 72 -4.41 0.13 -28.12
N ALA A 73 -3.33 0.61 -27.50
CA ALA A 73 -2.01 0.72 -28.13
C ALA A 73 -1.54 -0.65 -28.63
N GLY A 74 -1.50 -1.66 -27.76
CA GLY A 74 -1.04 -2.99 -28.16
C GLY A 74 -1.84 -3.59 -29.31
N LYS A 75 -3.18 -3.38 -29.34
CA LYS A 75 -4.05 -3.83 -30.41
C LYS A 75 -3.82 -3.07 -31.73
N VAL A 76 -3.63 -1.74 -31.66
CA VAL A 76 -3.47 -0.90 -32.84
C VAL A 76 -2.09 -1.16 -33.48
N PHE A 77 -1.05 -1.33 -32.66
CA PHE A 77 0.30 -1.68 -33.12
C PHE A 77 0.45 -3.19 -33.41
N ASN A 78 -0.48 -4.03 -32.96
CA ASN A 78 -0.41 -5.49 -33.03
C ASN A 78 0.86 -6.07 -32.38
N GLU A 79 1.20 -5.53 -31.20
CA GLU A 79 2.45 -5.85 -30.51
C GLU A 79 2.24 -6.59 -29.21
N PHE A 80 1.25 -6.18 -28.39
CA PHE A 80 1.00 -6.74 -27.07
C PHE A 80 -0.47 -6.56 -26.64
N ASP A 81 -0.89 -7.32 -25.63
CA ASP A 81 -2.21 -7.22 -25.00
C ASP A 81 -2.14 -7.06 -23.47
N SER A 82 -0.94 -7.06 -22.93
CA SER A 82 -0.64 -6.97 -21.50
C SER A 82 -0.10 -5.59 -21.09
N ASN A 83 -0.03 -5.35 -19.77
CA ASN A 83 0.62 -4.17 -19.19
C ASN A 83 1.95 -4.50 -18.49
N SER A 84 2.48 -5.69 -18.70
CA SER A 84 3.71 -6.16 -18.06
C SER A 84 4.94 -5.73 -18.86
N ILE A 85 5.66 -4.74 -18.34
CA ILE A 85 6.89 -4.22 -18.96
C ILE A 85 8.09 -4.63 -18.12
N ALA A 86 9.09 -5.23 -18.76
CA ALA A 86 10.42 -5.48 -18.20
C ALA A 86 11.48 -4.82 -19.04
N MET A 87 12.62 -4.56 -18.42
CA MET A 87 13.80 -4.00 -19.08
C MET A 87 14.99 -4.93 -18.86
N VAL A 88 15.75 -5.18 -19.92
CA VAL A 88 17.08 -5.79 -19.77
C VAL A 88 18.12 -4.72 -19.96
N VAL A 89 18.94 -4.49 -18.95
CA VAL A 89 19.99 -3.46 -18.92
C VAL A 89 21.34 -4.14 -19.01
N LEU A 90 22.13 -3.68 -19.97
CA LEU A 90 23.54 -4.03 -20.10
C LEU A 90 24.37 -2.91 -19.50
N GLU A 91 25.31 -3.23 -18.65
CA GLU A 91 26.25 -2.30 -18.01
C GLU A 91 27.69 -2.76 -18.22
N SER A 92 28.56 -1.84 -18.53
CA SER A 92 29.99 -2.07 -18.67
C SER A 92 30.81 -0.98 -17.96
N ASP A 93 32.01 -1.34 -17.54
CA ASP A 93 32.95 -0.36 -16.97
C ASP A 93 33.64 0.50 -18.06
N GLN A 94 33.63 0.03 -19.32
CA GLN A 94 34.13 0.70 -20.51
C GLN A 94 32.99 1.01 -21.48
N PRO A 95 33.14 1.97 -22.38
CA PRO A 95 32.12 2.22 -23.40
C PRO A 95 31.78 0.95 -24.18
N LEU A 96 30.50 0.75 -24.43
CA LEU A 96 29.99 -0.41 -25.17
C LEU A 96 30.48 -0.40 -26.61
N GLY A 97 31.26 -1.40 -26.99
CA GLY A 97 31.78 -1.55 -28.31
C GLY A 97 31.06 -2.66 -29.10
N GLU A 98 31.59 -2.98 -30.27
CA GLU A 98 31.03 -3.97 -31.21
C GLU A 98 30.77 -5.36 -30.59
N LYS A 99 31.60 -5.78 -29.61
CA LYS A 99 31.40 -7.05 -28.91
C LYS A 99 30.11 -7.02 -28.03
N ALA A 100 29.83 -5.86 -27.42
CA ALA A 100 28.62 -5.65 -26.62
C ALA A 100 27.39 -5.62 -27.52
N HIS A 101 27.50 -4.97 -28.69
CA HIS A 101 26.40 -4.92 -29.65
C HIS A 101 26.05 -6.30 -30.19
N ARG A 102 27.04 -7.09 -30.60
CA ARG A 102 26.83 -8.48 -31.06
C ARG A 102 26.22 -9.38 -29.96
N TYR A 103 26.65 -9.18 -28.71
CA TYR A 103 26.03 -9.90 -27.59
C TYR A 103 24.57 -9.48 -27.38
N TYR A 104 24.29 -8.18 -27.46
CA TYR A 104 22.94 -7.64 -27.39
C TYR A 104 22.05 -8.22 -28.49
N ASP A 105 22.52 -8.22 -29.75
CA ASP A 105 21.79 -8.78 -30.89
C ASP A 105 21.44 -10.25 -30.66
N HIS A 106 22.40 -11.05 -30.21
CA HIS A 106 22.20 -12.46 -29.93
C HIS A 106 21.21 -12.67 -28.76
N LEU A 107 21.27 -11.82 -27.73
CA LEU A 107 20.35 -11.88 -26.61
C LEU A 107 18.92 -11.55 -27.07
N VAL A 108 18.73 -10.48 -27.84
CA VAL A 108 17.43 -10.10 -28.41
C VAL A 108 16.87 -11.21 -29.29
N ASP A 109 17.69 -11.76 -30.18
CA ASP A 109 17.28 -12.88 -31.06
C ASP A 109 16.84 -14.12 -30.24
N THR A 110 17.50 -14.38 -29.11
CA THR A 110 17.12 -15.47 -28.22
C THR A 110 15.80 -15.17 -27.49
N LEU A 111 15.60 -13.92 -27.07
CA LEU A 111 14.35 -13.47 -26.41
C LEU A 111 13.15 -13.54 -27.36
N VAL A 112 13.32 -13.22 -28.65
CA VAL A 112 12.25 -13.31 -29.68
C VAL A 112 11.72 -14.73 -29.87
N LEU A 113 12.52 -15.75 -29.57
CA LEU A 113 12.12 -17.16 -29.72
C LEU A 113 11.10 -17.59 -28.65
N ASP A 114 11.04 -16.92 -27.52
CA ASP A 114 10.09 -17.25 -26.44
C ASP A 114 8.79 -16.44 -26.55
N GLN A 115 8.00 -16.75 -27.56
CA GLN A 115 6.71 -16.10 -27.81
C GLN A 115 5.62 -16.45 -26.76
N SER A 116 5.86 -17.44 -25.91
CA SER A 116 4.94 -17.80 -24.83
C SER A 116 4.99 -16.82 -23.66
N HIS A 117 6.13 -16.18 -23.44
CA HIS A 117 6.36 -15.26 -22.33
C HIS A 117 6.64 -13.82 -22.77
N ILE A 118 7.10 -13.61 -24.01
CA ILE A 118 7.45 -12.31 -24.55
C ILE A 118 6.55 -12.01 -25.75
N GLN A 119 5.73 -10.99 -25.64
CA GLN A 119 4.78 -10.61 -26.69
C GLN A 119 5.44 -9.69 -27.72
N HIS A 120 6.23 -8.72 -27.23
CA HIS A 120 6.91 -7.77 -28.11
C HIS A 120 8.23 -7.30 -27.50
N ILE A 121 9.21 -7.01 -28.34
CA ILE A 121 10.52 -6.47 -27.97
C ILE A 121 10.69 -5.13 -28.65
N GLN A 122 10.81 -4.08 -27.86
CA GLN A 122 11.09 -2.75 -28.37
C GLN A 122 12.60 -2.55 -28.44
N ASP A 123 13.15 -2.87 -29.61
CA ASP A 123 14.59 -2.87 -29.87
C ASP A 123 15.05 -1.54 -30.45
N PHE A 124 15.35 -0.59 -29.57
CA PHE A 124 15.80 0.73 -29.95
C PHE A 124 17.27 0.77 -30.36
N TRP A 125 18.14 -0.16 -29.91
CA TRP A 125 19.55 -0.10 -30.17
C TRP A 125 19.95 -0.63 -31.54
N ARG A 126 19.14 -1.51 -32.08
CA ARG A 126 19.39 -2.04 -33.47
C ARG A 126 18.96 -1.06 -34.56
N ASP A 127 18.07 -0.14 -34.28
CA ASP A 127 17.60 0.85 -35.24
C ASP A 127 18.46 2.10 -35.23
N PRO A 128 19.04 2.52 -36.38
CA PRO A 128 19.97 3.66 -36.47
C PRO A 128 19.40 4.98 -35.95
N LEU A 129 18.08 5.22 -36.12
CA LEU A 129 17.45 6.46 -35.67
C LEU A 129 17.27 6.54 -34.15
N THR A 130 17.17 5.38 -33.48
CA THR A 130 16.90 5.31 -32.05
C THR A 130 18.10 4.84 -31.22
N ALA A 131 19.11 4.25 -31.86
CA ALA A 131 20.26 3.62 -31.20
C ALA A 131 20.92 4.51 -30.14
N ALA A 132 21.21 5.76 -30.48
CA ALA A 132 21.81 6.71 -29.54
C ALA A 132 20.87 7.04 -28.35
N GLY A 133 19.57 6.81 -28.53
CA GLY A 133 18.57 6.93 -27.45
C GLY A 133 18.52 5.74 -26.50
N ALA A 134 18.93 4.56 -26.93
CA ALA A 134 18.99 3.32 -26.16
C ALA A 134 20.30 3.17 -25.37
N VAL A 135 21.33 3.91 -25.75
CA VAL A 135 22.64 3.93 -25.09
C VAL A 135 22.71 5.14 -24.15
N SER A 136 23.39 4.98 -23.03
CA SER A 136 23.62 6.07 -22.09
C SER A 136 24.58 7.13 -22.64
N ALA A 137 24.51 8.34 -22.08
CA ALA A 137 25.35 9.47 -22.53
C ALA A 137 26.86 9.20 -22.35
N ASP A 138 27.25 8.36 -21.41
CA ASP A 138 28.62 7.93 -21.16
C ASP A 138 29.02 6.71 -22.00
N GLY A 139 28.11 6.18 -22.82
CA GLY A 139 28.33 5.02 -23.67
C GLY A 139 28.49 3.68 -22.94
N LYS A 140 28.27 3.62 -21.63
CA LYS A 140 28.57 2.44 -20.79
C LYS A 140 27.38 1.55 -20.50
N ALA A 141 26.19 1.97 -20.82
CA ALA A 141 24.99 1.17 -20.63
C ALA A 141 24.07 1.23 -21.84
N ALA A 142 23.35 0.14 -22.07
CA ALA A 142 22.28 0.05 -23.05
C ALA A 142 21.11 -0.75 -22.44
N TYR A 143 19.92 -0.57 -22.99
CA TYR A 143 18.73 -1.32 -22.53
C TYR A 143 17.84 -1.75 -23.68
N VAL A 144 17.07 -2.80 -23.44
CA VAL A 144 15.96 -3.24 -24.30
C VAL A 144 14.70 -3.34 -23.45
N GLN A 145 13.57 -2.93 -24.02
CA GLN A 145 12.26 -2.99 -23.38
C GLN A 145 11.48 -4.18 -23.90
N LEU A 146 10.91 -4.93 -22.99
CA LEU A 146 10.15 -6.15 -23.25
C LEU A 146 8.70 -5.98 -22.77
N TYR A 147 7.76 -6.29 -23.64
CA TYR A 147 6.36 -6.49 -23.26
C TYR A 147 6.13 -7.97 -23.04
N LEU A 148 5.77 -8.32 -21.82
CA LEU A 148 5.66 -9.71 -21.36
C LEU A 148 4.20 -10.20 -21.44
N ALA A 149 4.02 -11.51 -21.56
CA ALA A 149 2.71 -12.13 -21.50
C ALA A 149 2.13 -12.07 -20.07
N GLY A 150 0.81 -11.85 -19.97
CA GLY A 150 0.07 -11.70 -18.72
C GLY A 150 0.13 -10.28 -18.14
N ASN A 151 -0.95 -9.84 -17.51
CA ASN A 151 -0.99 -8.53 -16.87
C ASN A 151 -0.21 -8.53 -15.55
N MET A 152 0.34 -7.39 -15.18
CA MET A 152 1.08 -7.22 -13.94
C MET A 152 0.23 -7.65 -12.72
N GLY A 153 0.76 -8.59 -11.97
CA GLY A 153 0.06 -9.25 -10.87
C GLY A 153 -0.48 -10.63 -11.18
N GLU A 154 -0.67 -10.98 -12.44
CA GLU A 154 -1.08 -12.32 -12.85
C GLU A 154 0.08 -13.33 -12.77
N ALA A 155 -0.27 -14.59 -12.66
CA ALA A 155 0.71 -15.69 -12.60
C ALA A 155 1.61 -15.72 -13.83
N LEU A 156 1.03 -15.59 -15.01
CA LEU A 156 1.74 -15.62 -16.29
C LEU A 156 2.76 -14.48 -16.39
N ALA A 157 2.47 -13.29 -15.86
CA ALA A 157 3.42 -12.19 -15.84
C ALA A 157 4.68 -12.52 -15.00
N ASN A 158 4.48 -13.17 -13.84
CA ASN A 158 5.59 -13.60 -12.99
C ASN A 158 6.42 -14.72 -13.66
N GLU A 159 5.75 -15.68 -14.30
CA GLU A 159 6.41 -16.74 -15.08
C GLU A 159 7.22 -16.16 -16.24
N SER A 160 6.66 -15.14 -16.90
CA SER A 160 7.34 -14.44 -18.00
C SER A 160 8.59 -13.70 -17.53
N VAL A 161 8.55 -13.04 -16.38
CA VAL A 161 9.74 -12.42 -15.77
C VAL A 161 10.83 -13.48 -15.48
N GLU A 162 10.43 -14.62 -14.91
CA GLU A 162 11.39 -15.70 -14.60
C GLU A 162 11.95 -16.37 -15.87
N ALA A 163 11.15 -16.47 -16.94
CA ALA A 163 11.61 -16.95 -18.24
C ALA A 163 12.69 -16.00 -18.81
N VAL A 164 12.43 -14.70 -18.80
CA VAL A 164 13.43 -13.69 -19.22
C VAL A 164 14.70 -13.79 -18.37
N ARG A 165 14.58 -13.91 -17.04
CA ARG A 165 15.73 -14.09 -16.16
C ARG A 165 16.54 -15.33 -16.48
N LYS A 166 15.90 -16.45 -16.78
CA LYS A 166 16.57 -17.69 -17.20
C LYS A 166 17.32 -17.52 -18.51
N ILE A 167 16.70 -16.86 -19.50
CA ILE A 167 17.35 -16.58 -20.79
C ILE A 167 18.58 -15.71 -20.56
N VAL A 168 18.45 -14.61 -19.79
CA VAL A 168 19.56 -13.71 -19.48
C VAL A 168 20.66 -14.42 -18.66
N ALA A 169 20.30 -15.26 -17.71
CA ALA A 169 21.27 -16.01 -16.89
C ALA A 169 22.02 -17.08 -17.71
N ASN A 170 21.38 -17.67 -18.72
CA ASN A 170 21.98 -18.66 -19.60
C ASN A 170 22.82 -18.01 -20.73
N SER A 171 22.60 -16.73 -21.00
CA SER A 171 23.44 -15.98 -21.93
C SER A 171 24.81 -15.71 -21.29
N THR A 172 25.85 -15.88 -22.04
CA THR A 172 27.25 -15.62 -21.59
C THR A 172 27.67 -14.23 -22.04
N PRO A 173 27.55 -13.19 -21.16
CA PRO A 173 28.01 -11.87 -21.52
C PRO A 173 29.53 -11.85 -21.72
N PRO A 174 30.07 -11.05 -22.66
CA PRO A 174 31.49 -10.82 -22.80
C PRO A 174 32.12 -10.29 -21.50
N GLU A 175 33.43 -10.49 -21.36
CA GLU A 175 34.15 -10.05 -20.17
C GLU A 175 34.00 -8.54 -19.93
N GLY A 176 33.64 -8.15 -18.73
CA GLY A 176 33.39 -6.75 -18.35
C GLY A 176 31.95 -6.27 -18.57
N ILE A 177 31.04 -7.08 -19.15
CA ILE A 177 29.63 -6.74 -19.32
C ILE A 177 28.79 -7.47 -18.26
N ARG A 178 27.91 -6.73 -17.65
CA ARG A 178 26.91 -7.23 -16.69
C ARG A 178 25.51 -6.98 -17.23
N THR A 179 24.64 -7.96 -17.10
CA THR A 179 23.24 -7.88 -17.53
C THR A 179 22.30 -7.97 -16.35
N TYR A 180 21.25 -7.18 -16.38
CA TYR A 180 20.24 -7.09 -15.32
C TYR A 180 18.85 -7.10 -15.91
N VAL A 181 17.93 -7.82 -15.27
CA VAL A 181 16.50 -7.76 -15.57
C VAL A 181 15.84 -6.86 -14.51
N THR A 182 15.22 -5.79 -14.97
CA THR A 182 14.58 -4.77 -14.13
C THR A 182 13.27 -4.27 -14.76
N GLY A 183 12.72 -3.18 -14.30
CA GLY A 183 11.44 -2.65 -14.78
C GLY A 183 10.24 -3.01 -13.90
N PRO A 184 9.04 -2.47 -14.20
CA PRO A 184 7.86 -2.61 -13.34
C PRO A 184 7.44 -4.05 -13.08
N ALA A 185 7.39 -4.90 -14.12
CA ALA A 185 6.99 -6.30 -13.97
C ALA A 185 8.00 -7.08 -13.11
N ALA A 186 9.31 -6.89 -13.33
CA ALA A 186 10.35 -7.52 -12.53
C ALA A 186 10.34 -7.05 -11.08
N LEU A 187 10.03 -5.76 -10.83
CA LEU A 187 9.88 -5.21 -9.49
C LEU A 187 8.73 -5.88 -8.75
N PHE A 188 7.59 -6.01 -9.39
CA PHE A 188 6.41 -6.64 -8.80
C PHE A 188 6.65 -8.14 -8.52
N ALA A 189 7.28 -8.86 -9.44
CA ALA A 189 7.65 -10.27 -9.25
C ALA A 189 8.60 -10.44 -8.04
N ASP A 190 9.61 -9.58 -7.89
CA ASP A 190 10.52 -9.62 -6.74
C ASP A 190 9.81 -9.25 -5.42
N GLN A 191 8.81 -8.36 -5.43
CA GLN A 191 7.99 -8.05 -4.26
C GLN A 191 7.19 -9.27 -3.80
N ILE A 192 6.55 -9.99 -4.73
CA ILE A 192 5.85 -11.23 -4.44
C ILE A 192 6.81 -12.27 -3.85
N ALA A 193 7.93 -12.54 -4.53
CA ALA A 193 8.92 -13.50 -4.08
C ALA A 193 9.55 -13.16 -2.71
N ALA A 194 9.77 -11.88 -2.44
CA ALA A 194 10.24 -11.41 -1.14
C ALA A 194 9.18 -11.58 -0.05
N GLY A 195 7.92 -11.34 -0.38
CA GLY A 195 6.77 -11.58 0.48
C GLY A 195 6.69 -13.05 0.91
N ASP A 196 6.75 -13.97 -0.03
CA ASP A 196 6.63 -15.41 0.23
C ASP A 196 7.79 -15.97 1.06
N ARG A 197 9.02 -15.55 0.78
CA ARG A 197 10.19 -15.92 1.59
C ARG A 197 10.07 -15.42 3.03
N SER A 198 9.65 -14.17 3.18
CA SER A 198 9.47 -13.55 4.48
C SER A 198 8.34 -14.20 5.27
N MET A 199 7.27 -14.64 4.60
CA MET A 199 6.08 -15.18 5.26
C MET A 199 6.35 -16.47 6.01
N LYS A 200 7.16 -17.38 5.46
CA LYS A 200 7.56 -18.62 6.15
C LYS A 200 8.32 -18.31 7.45
N LEU A 201 9.25 -17.37 7.40
CA LEU A 201 10.00 -16.94 8.57
C LEU A 201 9.10 -16.22 9.59
N ILE A 202 8.27 -15.29 9.12
CA ILE A 202 7.34 -14.51 9.97
C ILE A 202 6.36 -15.45 10.65
N THR A 203 5.76 -16.40 9.93
CA THR A 203 4.82 -17.38 10.49
C THR A 203 5.50 -18.22 11.57
N GLY A 204 6.68 -18.76 11.30
CA GLY A 204 7.45 -19.53 12.30
C GLY A 204 7.81 -18.70 13.54
N LEU A 205 8.29 -17.48 13.34
CA LEU A 205 8.62 -16.57 14.44
C LEU A 205 7.37 -16.17 15.24
N THR A 206 6.25 -15.91 14.56
CA THR A 206 4.97 -15.60 15.21
C THR A 206 4.52 -16.74 16.12
N PHE A 207 4.55 -17.98 15.65
CA PHE A 207 4.21 -19.13 16.49
C PHE A 207 5.19 -19.30 17.66
N ALA A 208 6.48 -19.05 17.45
CA ALA A 208 7.48 -19.09 18.54
C ALA A 208 7.17 -18.01 19.59
N VAL A 209 6.92 -16.77 19.16
CA VAL A 209 6.58 -15.65 20.06
C VAL A 209 5.28 -15.92 20.80
N ILE A 210 4.22 -16.39 20.10
CA ILE A 210 2.93 -16.77 20.72
C ILE A 210 3.18 -17.86 21.76
N THR A 211 3.94 -18.89 21.44
CA THR A 211 4.24 -19.99 22.37
C THR A 211 4.96 -19.48 23.62
N VAL A 212 5.98 -18.65 23.46
CA VAL A 212 6.69 -18.05 24.60
C VAL A 212 5.75 -17.17 25.42
N LEU A 213 4.94 -16.34 24.77
CA LEU A 213 4.00 -15.46 25.45
C LEU A 213 2.94 -16.26 26.23
N LEU A 214 2.40 -17.32 25.64
CA LEU A 214 1.47 -18.22 26.32
C LEU A 214 2.11 -18.91 27.53
N LEU A 215 3.36 -19.37 27.40
CA LEU A 215 4.12 -19.95 28.52
C LEU A 215 4.36 -18.92 29.63
N LEU A 216 4.68 -17.70 29.29
CA LEU A 216 4.87 -16.61 30.27
C LEU A 216 3.59 -16.24 31.00
N VAL A 217 2.47 -16.11 30.26
CA VAL A 217 1.17 -15.71 30.78
C VAL A 217 0.56 -16.82 31.64
N TYR A 218 0.42 -18.00 31.05
CA TYR A 218 -0.25 -19.12 31.73
C TYR A 218 0.67 -19.92 32.64
N ARG A 219 1.98 -19.86 32.42
CA ARG A 219 2.97 -20.65 33.15
C ARG A 219 2.63 -22.13 33.24
N SER A 220 1.97 -22.64 32.22
CA SER A 220 1.45 -24.01 32.11
C SER A 220 1.69 -24.53 30.69
N ILE A 221 2.55 -25.51 30.59
CA ILE A 221 2.82 -26.21 29.33
C ILE A 221 1.52 -26.85 28.80
N ALA A 222 0.72 -27.46 29.68
CA ALA A 222 -0.54 -28.08 29.28
C ALA A 222 -1.52 -27.09 28.66
N THR A 223 -1.67 -25.89 29.22
CA THR A 223 -2.53 -24.84 28.66
C THR A 223 -2.02 -24.35 27.32
N THR A 224 -0.72 -24.16 27.18
CA THR A 224 -0.09 -23.73 25.91
C THR A 224 -0.25 -24.82 24.84
N LEU A 225 0.02 -26.09 25.16
CA LEU A 225 -0.19 -27.22 24.26
C LEU A 225 -1.66 -27.45 23.88
N LEU A 226 -2.60 -26.90 24.63
CA LEU A 226 -4.00 -26.95 24.33
C LEU A 226 -4.45 -25.81 23.41
N ILE A 227 -3.91 -24.61 23.59
CA ILE A 227 -4.26 -23.44 22.77
C ILE A 227 -3.66 -23.59 21.36
N LEU A 228 -2.43 -24.05 21.22
CA LEU A 228 -1.80 -24.18 19.91
C LEU A 228 -2.58 -25.04 18.91
N PRO A 229 -3.08 -26.26 19.25
CA PRO A 229 -3.94 -27.03 18.35
C PRO A 229 -5.24 -26.32 17.96
N MET A 230 -5.84 -25.55 18.87
CA MET A 230 -7.02 -24.74 18.53
C MET A 230 -6.71 -23.78 17.39
N VAL A 231 -5.57 -23.08 17.50
CA VAL A 231 -5.11 -22.12 16.50
C VAL A 231 -4.74 -22.83 15.21
N PHE A 232 -4.00 -23.94 15.27
CA PHE A 232 -3.57 -24.70 14.09
C PHE A 232 -4.73 -25.28 13.29
N ILE A 233 -5.69 -25.92 13.95
CA ILE A 233 -6.86 -26.51 13.27
C ILE A 233 -7.71 -25.39 12.68
N GLY A 234 -7.95 -24.28 13.44
CA GLY A 234 -8.70 -23.14 12.96
C GLY A 234 -8.02 -22.45 11.76
N LEU A 235 -6.70 -22.27 11.82
CA LEU A 235 -5.89 -21.74 10.73
C LEU A 235 -5.96 -22.65 9.49
N GLY A 236 -5.77 -23.96 9.68
CA GLY A 236 -5.86 -24.94 8.60
C GLY A 236 -7.23 -24.96 7.93
N ALA A 237 -8.30 -24.94 8.72
CA ALA A 237 -9.67 -24.85 8.21
C ALA A 237 -9.91 -23.54 7.43
N THR A 238 -9.47 -22.40 7.97
CA THR A 238 -9.60 -21.09 7.32
C THR A 238 -8.86 -21.07 5.99
N ARG A 239 -7.59 -21.44 5.99
CA ARG A 239 -6.75 -21.47 4.78
C ARG A 239 -7.25 -22.47 3.75
N GLY A 240 -7.64 -23.69 4.20
CA GLY A 240 -8.19 -24.73 3.33
C GLY A 240 -9.51 -24.31 2.70
N THR A 241 -10.40 -23.65 3.46
CA THR A 241 -11.66 -23.13 2.91
C THR A 241 -11.41 -22.12 1.79
N ILE A 242 -10.51 -21.17 2.03
CA ILE A 242 -10.19 -20.14 1.03
C ILE A 242 -9.42 -20.75 -0.15
N ALA A 243 -8.54 -21.72 0.09
CA ALA A 243 -7.91 -22.49 -0.98
C ALA A 243 -8.96 -23.22 -1.85
N PHE A 244 -9.93 -23.87 -1.23
CA PHE A 244 -11.01 -24.57 -1.95
C PHE A 244 -11.84 -23.58 -2.80
N LEU A 245 -12.26 -22.46 -2.24
CA LEU A 245 -13.03 -21.45 -2.96
C LEU A 245 -12.21 -20.81 -4.10
N GLY A 246 -10.93 -20.53 -3.86
CA GLY A 246 -10.02 -19.99 -4.88
C GLY A 246 -9.74 -21.00 -6.01
N TYR A 247 -9.54 -22.27 -5.68
CA TYR A 247 -9.34 -23.34 -6.66
C TYR A 247 -10.53 -23.48 -7.62
N HIS A 248 -11.74 -23.33 -7.10
CA HIS A 248 -12.97 -23.36 -7.91
C HIS A 248 -13.33 -22.01 -8.54
N GLY A 249 -12.50 -20.96 -8.39
CA GLY A 249 -12.72 -19.66 -9.00
C GLY A 249 -13.85 -18.83 -8.38
N MET A 250 -14.33 -19.22 -7.18
CA MET A 250 -15.41 -18.51 -6.49
C MET A 250 -14.92 -17.20 -5.83
N VAL A 251 -13.63 -17.12 -5.50
CA VAL A 251 -12.98 -15.93 -4.96
C VAL A 251 -11.65 -15.70 -5.69
N GLY A 252 -11.33 -14.42 -5.96
CA GLY A 252 -10.03 -14.03 -6.46
C GLY A 252 -8.98 -14.15 -5.35
N LEU A 253 -7.79 -14.58 -5.72
CA LEU A 253 -6.67 -14.72 -4.79
C LEU A 253 -5.48 -13.91 -5.29
N SER A 254 -4.65 -13.50 -4.37
CA SER A 254 -3.33 -12.95 -4.60
C SER A 254 -2.41 -13.34 -3.44
N THR A 255 -1.12 -13.29 -3.62
CA THR A 255 -0.15 -13.55 -2.55
C THR A 255 -0.37 -12.64 -1.34
N PHE A 256 -0.79 -11.39 -1.56
CA PHE A 256 -1.14 -10.46 -0.48
C PHE A 256 -2.33 -10.96 0.36
N VAL A 257 -3.37 -11.47 -0.30
CA VAL A 257 -4.54 -12.08 0.39
C VAL A 257 -4.09 -13.23 1.27
N VAL A 258 -3.26 -14.14 0.75
CA VAL A 258 -2.75 -15.31 1.47
C VAL A 258 -2.02 -14.88 2.76
N ASN A 259 -1.18 -13.87 2.64
CA ASN A 259 -0.36 -13.37 3.75
C ASN A 259 -1.22 -12.68 4.83
N ILE A 260 -2.12 -11.79 4.43
CA ILE A 260 -3.01 -11.07 5.36
C ILE A 260 -3.99 -12.04 6.02
N LEU A 261 -4.59 -12.96 5.27
CA LEU A 261 -5.49 -13.98 5.78
C LEU A 261 -4.81 -14.82 6.85
N THR A 262 -3.59 -15.28 6.58
CA THR A 262 -2.82 -16.12 7.50
C THR A 262 -2.53 -15.35 8.80
N ALA A 263 -2.05 -14.11 8.69
CA ALA A 263 -1.78 -13.27 9.86
C ALA A 263 -3.05 -12.99 10.68
N LEU A 264 -4.15 -12.65 10.00
CA LEU A 264 -5.43 -12.37 10.63
C LEU A 264 -6.02 -13.59 11.34
N ALA A 265 -5.96 -14.76 10.69
CA ALA A 265 -6.46 -16.01 11.26
C ALA A 265 -5.64 -16.46 12.48
N ILE A 266 -4.31 -16.31 12.46
CA ILE A 266 -3.44 -16.59 13.61
C ILE A 266 -3.77 -15.65 14.76
N ALA A 267 -3.85 -14.34 14.49
CA ALA A 267 -4.13 -13.34 15.51
C ALA A 267 -5.50 -13.58 16.16
N ALA A 268 -6.57 -13.64 15.37
CA ALA A 268 -7.92 -13.86 15.85
C ALA A 268 -8.07 -15.22 16.57
N GLY A 269 -7.52 -16.29 15.99
CA GLY A 269 -7.56 -17.61 16.62
C GLY A 269 -6.85 -17.66 17.97
N THR A 270 -5.69 -16.99 18.08
CA THR A 270 -4.94 -16.90 19.34
C THR A 270 -5.69 -16.06 20.39
N ASP A 271 -6.16 -14.87 20.01
CA ASP A 271 -6.84 -13.96 20.92
C ASP A 271 -8.14 -14.58 21.47
N TYR A 272 -8.93 -15.20 20.60
CA TYR A 272 -10.16 -15.86 21.03
C TYR A 272 -9.89 -17.07 21.92
N ALA A 273 -8.88 -17.87 21.60
CA ALA A 273 -8.48 -19.01 22.44
C ALA A 273 -7.98 -18.56 23.82
N ILE A 274 -7.16 -17.52 23.87
CA ILE A 274 -6.66 -16.92 25.12
C ILE A 274 -7.84 -16.40 25.95
N PHE A 275 -8.78 -15.70 25.33
CA PHE A 275 -9.92 -15.12 26.00
C PHE A 275 -10.86 -16.20 26.60
N LEU A 276 -11.14 -17.25 25.83
CA LEU A 276 -11.92 -18.39 26.29
C LEU A 276 -11.25 -19.13 27.44
N VAL A 277 -9.99 -19.51 27.27
CA VAL A 277 -9.23 -20.24 28.31
C VAL A 277 -9.07 -19.38 29.57
N GLY A 278 -8.76 -18.09 29.40
CA GLY A 278 -8.63 -17.16 30.50
C GLY A 278 -9.92 -17.05 31.33
N ARG A 279 -11.06 -16.92 30.66
CA ARG A 279 -12.36 -16.84 31.34
C ARG A 279 -12.77 -18.14 32.00
N TYR A 280 -12.43 -19.29 31.41
CA TYR A 280 -12.62 -20.59 32.02
C TYR A 280 -11.78 -20.72 33.32
N GLN A 281 -10.50 -20.38 33.26
CA GLN A 281 -9.62 -20.46 34.43
C GLN A 281 -10.03 -19.49 35.53
N GLU A 282 -10.48 -18.30 35.18
CA GLU A 282 -11.03 -17.32 36.16
C GLU A 282 -12.21 -17.92 36.91
N ALA A 283 -13.18 -18.52 36.21
CA ALA A 283 -14.32 -19.17 36.83
C ALA A 283 -13.89 -20.35 37.73
N ARG A 284 -12.87 -21.09 37.33
CA ARG A 284 -12.29 -22.16 38.15
C ARG A 284 -11.62 -21.63 39.43
N HIS A 285 -10.96 -20.48 39.35
CA HIS A 285 -10.32 -19.83 40.50
C HIS A 285 -11.32 -19.34 41.56
N ILE A 286 -12.51 -18.94 41.13
CA ILE A 286 -13.58 -18.48 42.03
C ILE A 286 -14.25 -19.71 42.71
N GLY A 287 -13.85 -20.93 42.36
CA GLY A 287 -14.35 -22.15 42.99
C GLY A 287 -15.50 -22.82 42.25
N GLN A 288 -15.89 -22.29 41.07
CA GLN A 288 -16.94 -22.96 40.26
C GLN A 288 -16.49 -24.36 39.86
N ASN A 289 -17.40 -25.30 39.81
CA ASN A 289 -17.11 -26.63 39.27
C ASN A 289 -16.81 -26.56 37.78
N ARG A 290 -16.25 -27.60 37.17
CA ARG A 290 -15.83 -27.64 35.77
C ARG A 290 -16.94 -27.33 34.78
N GLU A 291 -18.13 -27.81 35.10
CA GLU A 291 -19.33 -27.58 34.29
C GLU A 291 -19.81 -26.12 34.35
N ALA A 292 -20.00 -25.58 35.52
CA ALA A 292 -20.38 -24.19 35.68
C ALA A 292 -19.35 -23.22 35.06
N SER A 293 -18.04 -23.52 35.21
CA SER A 293 -16.97 -22.74 34.60
C SER A 293 -17.07 -22.73 33.07
N PHE A 294 -17.42 -23.85 32.44
CA PHE A 294 -17.64 -23.90 31.01
C PHE A 294 -18.81 -23.02 30.57
N TYR A 295 -19.91 -23.07 31.24
CA TYR A 295 -21.06 -22.22 30.90
C TYR A 295 -20.78 -20.72 31.19
N THR A 296 -20.11 -20.41 32.28
CA THR A 296 -19.68 -19.03 32.60
C THR A 296 -18.73 -18.50 31.54
N MET A 297 -17.76 -19.29 31.13
CA MET A 297 -16.87 -18.94 30.04
C MET A 297 -17.66 -18.64 28.76
N TYR A 298 -18.48 -19.57 28.28
CA TYR A 298 -19.17 -19.44 27.01
C TYR A 298 -20.12 -18.23 27.00
N ARG A 299 -20.92 -18.06 28.03
CA ARG A 299 -21.84 -16.92 28.18
C ARG A 299 -21.10 -15.56 28.22
N GLY A 300 -19.97 -15.52 28.89
CA GLY A 300 -19.18 -14.29 29.00
C GLY A 300 -18.34 -13.92 27.80
N THR A 301 -18.13 -14.87 26.86
CA THR A 301 -17.20 -14.64 25.75
C THR A 301 -17.84 -14.74 24.36
N ALA A 302 -18.87 -15.55 24.19
CA ALA A 302 -19.42 -15.85 22.85
C ALA A 302 -19.92 -14.59 22.13
N ASN A 303 -20.65 -13.72 22.80
CA ASN A 303 -21.16 -12.48 22.20
C ASN A 303 -20.03 -11.51 21.82
N VAL A 304 -18.97 -11.47 22.61
CA VAL A 304 -17.80 -10.62 22.36
C VAL A 304 -17.05 -11.14 21.12
N ILE A 305 -16.80 -12.45 21.05
CA ILE A 305 -16.15 -13.08 19.90
C ILE A 305 -16.98 -12.88 18.64
N LEU A 306 -18.28 -13.11 18.71
CA LEU A 306 -19.16 -12.93 17.57
C LEU A 306 -19.19 -11.47 17.10
N GLY A 307 -19.37 -10.53 18.03
CA GLY A 307 -19.40 -9.10 17.71
C GLY A 307 -18.11 -8.60 17.10
N SER A 308 -16.95 -8.91 17.73
CA SER A 308 -15.64 -8.50 17.21
C SER A 308 -15.34 -9.18 15.86
N GLY A 309 -15.65 -10.46 15.73
CA GLY A 309 -15.40 -11.21 14.51
C GLY A 309 -16.25 -10.74 13.33
N LEU A 310 -17.53 -10.46 13.56
CA LEU A 310 -18.42 -9.88 12.54
C LEU A 310 -17.98 -8.47 12.15
N THR A 311 -17.48 -7.67 13.10
CA THR A 311 -16.93 -6.34 12.81
C THR A 311 -15.71 -6.44 11.89
N ILE A 312 -14.79 -7.35 12.18
CA ILE A 312 -13.60 -7.56 11.34
C ILE A 312 -14.00 -8.11 9.96
N ALA A 313 -14.90 -9.10 9.92
CA ALA A 313 -15.40 -9.65 8.67
C ALA A 313 -16.12 -8.57 7.81
N GLY A 314 -16.94 -7.74 8.42
CA GLY A 314 -17.59 -6.62 7.75
C GLY A 314 -16.60 -5.57 7.25
N ALA A 315 -15.64 -5.19 8.10
CA ALA A 315 -14.60 -4.23 7.72
C ALA A 315 -13.73 -4.74 6.55
N THR A 316 -13.32 -6.01 6.59
CA THR A 316 -12.56 -6.61 5.48
C THR A 316 -13.42 -6.78 4.22
N TYR A 317 -14.71 -7.10 4.36
CA TYR A 317 -15.62 -7.15 3.23
C TYR A 317 -15.80 -5.79 2.54
N CYS A 318 -15.71 -4.68 3.28
CA CYS A 318 -15.77 -3.34 2.69
C CYS A 318 -14.68 -3.08 1.65
N LEU A 319 -13.58 -3.83 1.67
CA LEU A 319 -12.56 -3.78 0.60
C LEU A 319 -13.15 -4.16 -0.77
N SER A 320 -14.23 -4.94 -0.81
CA SER A 320 -14.93 -5.30 -2.06
C SER A 320 -15.54 -4.09 -2.80
N PHE A 321 -15.66 -2.95 -2.15
CA PHE A 321 -16.12 -1.71 -2.77
C PHE A 321 -14.97 -0.85 -3.33
N ALA A 322 -13.73 -1.28 -3.14
CA ALA A 322 -12.58 -0.59 -3.72
C ALA A 322 -12.57 -0.74 -5.24
N ARG A 323 -12.18 0.30 -5.96
CA ARG A 323 -12.03 0.25 -7.42
C ARG A 323 -10.76 -0.51 -7.83
N LEU A 324 -9.70 -0.44 -7.05
CA LEU A 324 -8.46 -1.15 -7.35
C LEU A 324 -8.69 -2.67 -7.19
N THR A 325 -8.46 -3.42 -8.25
CA THR A 325 -8.71 -4.87 -8.31
C THR A 325 -8.01 -5.62 -7.19
N LEU A 326 -6.78 -5.20 -6.87
CA LEU A 326 -6.02 -5.77 -5.76
C LEU A 326 -6.80 -5.74 -4.44
N PHE A 327 -7.40 -4.61 -4.07
CA PHE A 327 -8.19 -4.48 -2.82
C PHE A 327 -9.58 -5.10 -2.96
N HIS A 328 -10.23 -4.91 -4.12
CA HIS A 328 -11.53 -5.49 -4.39
C HIS A 328 -11.54 -7.01 -4.18
N THR A 329 -10.56 -7.70 -4.73
CA THR A 329 -10.45 -9.17 -4.63
C THR A 329 -10.05 -9.65 -3.24
N MET A 330 -9.50 -8.78 -2.36
CA MET A 330 -9.15 -9.15 -0.98
C MET A 330 -10.37 -9.26 -0.07
N GLY A 331 -11.44 -8.51 -0.32
CA GLY A 331 -12.60 -8.40 0.56
C GLY A 331 -13.25 -9.74 0.87
N PRO A 332 -13.78 -10.47 -0.12
CA PRO A 332 -14.49 -11.72 0.10
C PRO A 332 -13.66 -12.79 0.81
N PRO A 333 -12.43 -13.14 0.37
CA PRO A 333 -11.67 -14.19 1.03
C PRO A 333 -11.28 -13.84 2.47
N LEU A 334 -10.95 -12.58 2.77
CA LEU A 334 -10.64 -12.17 4.14
C LEU A 334 -11.88 -12.23 5.04
N ALA A 335 -13.02 -11.77 4.54
CA ALA A 335 -14.27 -11.83 5.28
C ALA A 335 -14.72 -13.27 5.55
N ILE A 336 -14.73 -14.13 4.54
CA ILE A 336 -15.08 -15.55 4.67
C ILE A 336 -14.11 -16.24 5.62
N GLY A 337 -12.81 -16.01 5.46
CA GLY A 337 -11.79 -16.58 6.33
C GLY A 337 -11.96 -16.16 7.80
N MET A 338 -12.33 -14.89 8.03
CA MET A 338 -12.63 -14.42 9.37
C MET A 338 -13.89 -15.10 9.95
N LEU A 339 -14.94 -15.29 9.14
CA LEU A 339 -16.14 -16.02 9.57
C LEU A 339 -15.84 -17.47 9.94
N VAL A 340 -14.98 -18.15 9.17
CA VAL A 340 -14.51 -19.52 9.50
C VAL A 340 -13.73 -19.51 10.81
N SER A 341 -12.85 -18.52 11.02
CA SER A 341 -12.09 -18.37 12.27
C SER A 341 -13.01 -18.13 13.48
N VAL A 342 -14.05 -17.32 13.32
CA VAL A 342 -15.07 -17.11 14.36
C VAL A 342 -15.86 -18.38 14.65
N ALA A 343 -16.26 -19.11 13.61
CA ALA A 343 -16.97 -20.37 13.78
C ALA A 343 -16.11 -21.40 14.53
N ALA A 344 -14.82 -21.48 14.23
CA ALA A 344 -13.87 -22.32 14.95
C ALA A 344 -13.72 -21.87 16.42
N ALA A 345 -13.62 -20.56 16.66
CA ALA A 345 -13.52 -20.00 18.01
C ALA A 345 -14.78 -20.26 18.86
N LEU A 346 -15.96 -20.28 18.25
CA LEU A 346 -17.23 -20.49 18.94
C LEU A 346 -17.63 -21.96 19.10
N THR A 347 -17.01 -22.87 18.34
CA THR A 347 -17.36 -24.31 18.35
C THR A 347 -16.17 -25.20 18.68
N LEU A 348 -15.08 -25.13 17.91
CA LEU A 348 -13.89 -25.96 18.11
C LEU A 348 -13.20 -25.65 19.45
N ALA A 349 -12.91 -24.38 19.72
CA ALA A 349 -12.19 -23.99 20.93
C ALA A 349 -12.96 -24.37 22.21
N PRO A 350 -14.27 -24.09 22.35
CA PRO A 350 -15.05 -24.59 23.48
C PRO A 350 -15.11 -26.11 23.55
N ALA A 351 -15.18 -26.81 22.43
CA ALA A 351 -15.16 -28.28 22.42
C ALA A 351 -13.84 -28.83 23.00
N ILE A 352 -12.71 -28.30 22.59
CA ILE A 352 -11.40 -28.67 23.12
C ILE A 352 -11.31 -28.34 24.62
N ILE A 353 -11.81 -27.16 25.04
CA ILE A 353 -11.87 -26.77 26.47
C ILE A 353 -12.77 -27.72 27.26
N ALA A 354 -13.91 -28.16 26.71
CA ALA A 354 -14.79 -29.12 27.36
C ALA A 354 -14.11 -30.48 27.54
N ILE A 355 -13.38 -30.95 26.52
CA ILE A 355 -12.60 -32.22 26.59
C ILE A 355 -11.48 -32.07 27.63
N ALA A 356 -10.66 -31.03 27.54
CA ALA A 356 -9.54 -30.79 28.43
C ALA A 356 -10.02 -30.59 29.89
N GLY A 357 -11.17 -29.95 30.08
CA GLY A 357 -11.80 -29.77 31.37
C GLY A 357 -12.19 -31.09 32.03
N ARG A 358 -12.63 -32.11 31.23
CA ARG A 358 -12.92 -33.44 31.78
C ARG A 358 -11.69 -34.10 32.40
N PHE A 359 -10.53 -33.89 31.80
CA PHE A 359 -9.25 -34.44 32.27
C PHE A 359 -8.55 -33.53 33.29
N GLY A 360 -9.11 -32.38 33.63
CA GLY A 360 -8.50 -31.45 34.59
C GLY A 360 -7.23 -30.74 34.09
N LEU A 361 -6.96 -30.77 32.78
CA LEU A 361 -5.77 -30.16 32.18
C LEU A 361 -5.73 -28.64 32.30
N LEU A 362 -6.89 -28.00 32.45
CA LEU A 362 -7.06 -26.57 32.61
C LEU A 362 -7.27 -26.12 34.05
N ASP A 363 -7.24 -27.07 35.01
CA ASP A 363 -7.41 -26.74 36.41
C ASP A 363 -6.21 -25.91 36.89
N PRO A 364 -6.42 -24.74 37.47
CA PRO A 364 -5.35 -23.86 37.87
C PRO A 364 -4.55 -24.49 39.00
N LYS A 365 -3.31 -24.91 38.72
CA LYS A 365 -2.38 -25.53 39.68
C LYS A 365 -1.79 -24.53 40.68
N ARG A 366 -1.93 -23.24 40.44
CA ARG A 366 -1.38 -22.16 41.29
C ARG A 366 -2.41 -21.04 41.43
N ARG A 367 -2.47 -20.45 42.65
CA ARG A 367 -3.26 -19.21 42.83
C ARG A 367 -2.71 -18.12 41.92
N LEU A 368 -3.59 -17.47 41.17
CA LEU A 368 -3.26 -16.31 40.36
C LEU A 368 -2.56 -15.26 41.24
N LYS A 369 -1.29 -15.00 41.00
CA LYS A 369 -0.59 -13.88 41.62
C LYS A 369 -1.08 -12.57 41.01
N THR A 370 -2.28 -12.11 41.37
CA THR A 370 -2.84 -10.82 40.96
C THR A 370 -2.09 -9.63 41.58
N ARG A 371 -1.15 -9.90 42.51
CA ARG A 371 -0.38 -8.87 43.22
C ARG A 371 0.35 -7.90 42.27
N GLY A 372 0.88 -8.38 41.15
CA GLY A 372 1.55 -7.55 40.14
C GLY A 372 0.56 -6.60 39.45
N TRP A 373 -0.47 -7.16 38.87
CA TRP A 373 -1.51 -6.36 38.18
C TRP A 373 -2.28 -5.44 39.12
N ARG A 374 -2.53 -5.88 40.37
CA ARG A 374 -3.13 -5.03 41.38
C ARG A 374 -2.22 -3.87 41.78
N ARG A 375 -0.88 -4.08 41.81
CA ARG A 375 0.08 -2.99 42.04
C ARG A 375 0.07 -1.98 40.87
N VAL A 376 0.07 -2.47 39.63
CA VAL A 376 -0.03 -1.61 38.45
C VAL A 376 -1.34 -0.83 38.45
N GLY A 377 -2.49 -1.51 38.64
CA GLY A 377 -3.78 -0.84 38.72
C GLY A 377 -3.86 0.17 39.87
N THR A 378 -3.36 -0.19 41.05
CA THR A 378 -3.30 0.74 42.19
C THR A 378 -2.37 1.92 41.93
N ALA A 379 -1.25 1.71 41.23
CA ALA A 379 -0.32 2.76 40.85
C ALA A 379 -0.97 3.72 39.84
N VAL A 380 -1.67 3.20 38.83
CA VAL A 380 -2.41 4.01 37.85
C VAL A 380 -3.46 4.90 38.52
N VAL A 381 -4.23 4.33 39.46
CA VAL A 381 -5.24 5.09 40.18
C VAL A 381 -4.66 6.08 41.20
N ARG A 382 -3.54 5.70 41.84
CA ARG A 382 -2.91 6.53 42.89
C ARG A 382 -2.02 7.65 42.31
N TRP A 383 -1.43 7.41 41.12
CA TRP A 383 -0.47 8.31 40.47
C TRP A 383 -0.88 8.62 39.02
N PRO A 384 -2.11 9.10 38.78
CA PRO A 384 -2.60 9.30 37.40
C PRO A 384 -1.77 10.34 36.62
N GLY A 385 -1.36 11.43 37.29
CA GLY A 385 -0.57 12.50 36.67
C GLY A 385 0.81 12.03 36.19
N PRO A 386 1.68 11.45 37.04
CA PRO A 386 2.97 10.93 36.62
C PRO A 386 2.87 9.84 35.55
N ILE A 387 1.90 8.94 35.63
CA ILE A 387 1.71 7.88 34.62
C ILE A 387 1.26 8.47 33.29
N LEU A 388 0.33 9.42 33.32
CA LEU A 388 -0.08 10.14 32.13
C LEU A 388 1.11 10.89 31.50
N ALA A 389 1.88 11.63 32.32
CA ALA A 389 3.05 12.34 31.85
C ALA A 389 4.09 11.41 31.21
N THR A 390 4.34 10.24 31.82
CA THR A 390 5.24 9.22 31.26
C THR A 390 4.72 8.66 29.93
N SER A 391 3.40 8.38 29.85
CA SER A 391 2.77 7.87 28.63
C SER A 391 2.81 8.91 27.51
N VAL A 392 2.54 10.18 27.85
CA VAL A 392 2.64 11.31 26.89
C VAL A 392 4.09 11.51 26.46
N ALA A 393 5.06 11.47 27.39
CA ALA A 393 6.48 11.56 27.07
C ALA A 393 6.91 10.44 26.11
N LEU A 394 6.47 9.20 26.35
CA LEU A 394 6.73 8.07 25.46
C LEU A 394 6.11 8.25 24.08
N ALA A 395 4.87 8.78 24.03
CA ALA A 395 4.20 9.10 22.78
C ALA A 395 4.92 10.25 22.03
N LEU A 396 5.41 11.26 22.75
CA LEU A 396 6.21 12.35 22.17
C LEU A 396 7.53 11.87 21.60
N VAL A 397 8.19 10.87 22.23
CA VAL A 397 9.38 10.22 21.65
C VAL A 397 9.04 9.59 20.30
N GLY A 398 7.85 8.95 20.16
CA GLY A 398 7.36 8.46 18.87
C GLY A 398 7.12 9.59 17.86
N LEU A 399 6.61 10.74 18.33
CA LEU A 399 6.39 11.92 17.48
C LEU A 399 7.70 12.54 16.96
N LEU A 400 8.82 12.42 17.71
CA LEU A 400 10.14 12.86 17.25
C LEU A 400 10.65 12.09 16.03
N ALA A 401 10.11 10.91 15.76
CA ALA A 401 10.40 10.15 14.54
C ALA A 401 9.62 10.65 13.31
N LEU A 402 8.50 11.39 13.51
CA LEU A 402 7.64 11.88 12.42
C LEU A 402 8.30 12.85 11.44
N PRO A 403 9.17 13.79 11.85
CA PRO A 403 9.86 14.67 10.90
C PRO A 403 10.71 13.93 9.87
N GLY A 404 11.15 12.70 10.20
CA GLY A 404 11.84 11.81 9.27
C GLY A 404 10.93 10.97 8.38
N TYR A 405 9.61 10.96 8.64
CA TYR A 405 8.65 10.20 7.86
C TYR A 405 8.32 10.94 6.56
N ARG A 406 8.78 10.39 5.45
CA ARG A 406 8.40 10.85 4.11
C ARG A 406 7.56 9.75 3.47
N PRO A 407 6.29 10.02 3.13
CA PRO A 407 5.51 9.08 2.34
C PRO A 407 6.21 8.91 0.99
N GLY A 408 6.65 7.72 0.71
CA GLY A 408 7.31 7.37 -0.55
C GLY A 408 6.39 6.48 -1.36
N TYR A 409 6.19 6.84 -2.62
CA TYR A 409 5.45 6.02 -3.58
C TYR A 409 6.39 5.24 -4.52
N ASN A 410 7.67 5.17 -4.16
CA ASN A 410 8.65 4.41 -4.92
C ASN A 410 8.72 2.98 -4.40
N ASP A 411 8.09 2.08 -5.11
CA ASP A 411 7.96 0.65 -4.79
C ASP A 411 9.30 -0.07 -4.64
N ARG A 412 10.38 0.50 -5.19
CA ARG A 412 11.75 -0.02 -5.07
C ARG A 412 12.23 -0.08 -3.62
N TYR A 413 11.75 0.83 -2.76
CA TYR A 413 12.11 0.87 -1.34
C TYR A 413 11.48 -0.25 -0.50
N TYR A 414 10.46 -0.93 -1.00
CA TYR A 414 9.89 -2.09 -0.32
C TYR A 414 10.80 -3.32 -0.39
N LEU A 415 11.79 -3.28 -1.29
CA LEU A 415 12.77 -4.34 -1.45
C LEU A 415 14.16 -3.92 -0.96
N ARG A 416 14.94 -4.90 -0.52
CA ARG A 416 16.36 -4.66 -0.17
C ARG A 416 17.13 -4.22 -1.40
N ALA A 417 18.10 -3.32 -1.23
CA ALA A 417 18.96 -2.83 -2.32
C ALA A 417 19.69 -3.97 -3.08
N GLY A 418 19.98 -5.08 -2.42
CA GLY A 418 20.65 -6.25 -3.01
C GLY A 418 19.74 -7.17 -3.84
N THR A 419 18.44 -6.91 -3.97
CA THR A 419 17.57 -7.73 -4.83
C THR A 419 17.96 -7.60 -6.31
N PRO A 420 17.72 -8.65 -7.14
CA PRO A 420 18.08 -8.62 -8.54
C PRO A 420 17.55 -7.38 -9.27
N VAL A 421 16.26 -7.07 -9.09
CA VAL A 421 15.63 -5.92 -9.74
C VAL A 421 16.22 -4.59 -9.28
N ASN A 422 16.50 -4.39 -7.99
CA ASN A 422 17.09 -3.15 -7.48
C ASN A 422 18.55 -2.96 -7.94
N ARG A 423 19.29 -4.05 -8.12
CA ARG A 423 20.62 -3.97 -8.77
C ARG A 423 20.52 -3.49 -10.21
N GLY A 424 19.51 -3.97 -10.95
CA GLY A 424 19.24 -3.50 -12.31
C GLY A 424 18.83 -2.03 -12.35
N TYR A 425 17.95 -1.59 -11.47
CA TYR A 425 17.60 -0.18 -11.35
C TYR A 425 18.82 0.68 -10.97
N ALA A 426 19.62 0.22 -10.02
CA ALA A 426 20.83 0.95 -9.62
C ALA A 426 21.87 1.04 -10.74
N ALA A 427 21.99 0.01 -11.59
CA ALA A 427 22.80 0.05 -12.79
C ALA A 427 22.25 1.08 -13.78
N ALA A 428 20.94 1.05 -14.04
CA ALA A 428 20.31 2.00 -14.94
C ALA A 428 20.39 3.45 -14.43
N ASP A 429 20.14 3.68 -13.13
CA ASP A 429 20.17 5.02 -12.53
C ASP A 429 21.56 5.68 -12.62
N ARG A 430 22.65 4.89 -12.60
CA ARG A 430 24.01 5.41 -12.76
C ARG A 430 24.27 6.03 -14.14
N HIS A 431 23.58 5.53 -15.16
CA HIS A 431 23.86 5.85 -16.55
C HIS A 431 22.74 6.60 -17.26
N PHE A 432 21.47 6.35 -16.90
CA PHE A 432 20.29 6.92 -17.58
C PHE A 432 19.45 7.87 -16.71
N GLY A 433 19.70 7.90 -15.40
CA GLY A 433 18.85 8.61 -14.44
C GLY A 433 17.63 7.80 -13.98
N PRO A 434 16.97 8.22 -12.89
CA PRO A 434 16.04 7.39 -12.13
C PRO A 434 14.70 7.07 -12.82
N ALA A 435 14.28 7.84 -13.82
CA ALA A 435 12.97 7.69 -14.48
C ALA A 435 13.01 6.77 -15.71
N ARG A 436 14.19 6.47 -16.25
CA ARG A 436 14.34 5.84 -17.56
C ARG A 436 13.74 4.43 -17.65
N MET A 437 13.74 3.69 -16.55
CA MET A 437 13.25 2.31 -16.52
C MET A 437 11.73 2.21 -16.25
N ASN A 438 11.04 3.34 -16.13
CA ASN A 438 9.59 3.41 -15.96
C ASN A 438 9.01 4.47 -16.90
N PRO A 439 9.09 4.27 -18.23
CA PRO A 439 8.56 5.23 -19.18
C PRO A 439 7.03 5.25 -19.15
N GLU A 440 6.45 6.44 -19.30
CA GLU A 440 5.03 6.61 -19.58
C GLU A 440 4.80 6.60 -21.09
N MET A 441 3.71 5.99 -21.53
CA MET A 441 3.33 5.95 -22.94
C MET A 441 2.12 6.85 -23.19
N LEU A 442 2.27 7.81 -24.09
CA LEU A 442 1.19 8.62 -24.62
C LEU A 442 0.76 8.07 -25.98
N LEU A 443 -0.46 7.56 -26.05
CA LEU A 443 -1.08 7.15 -27.32
C LEU A 443 -1.84 8.32 -27.91
N VAL A 444 -1.54 8.66 -29.16
CA VAL A 444 -2.24 9.67 -29.94
C VAL A 444 -2.96 8.96 -31.08
N GLU A 445 -4.25 9.17 -31.22
CA GLU A 445 -5.07 8.60 -32.31
C GLU A 445 -5.55 9.70 -33.24
N SER A 446 -5.54 9.43 -34.53
CA SER A 446 -5.98 10.33 -35.59
C SER A 446 -6.91 9.59 -36.58
N ASP A 447 -7.86 10.30 -37.16
CA ASP A 447 -8.68 9.77 -38.23
C ASP A 447 -7.93 9.70 -39.58
N GLN A 448 -6.82 10.42 -39.69
CA GLN A 448 -6.01 10.49 -40.90
C GLN A 448 -4.64 9.79 -40.68
N ASP A 449 -4.06 9.33 -41.80
CA ASP A 449 -2.69 8.80 -41.77
C ASP A 449 -1.69 9.91 -41.42
N MET A 450 -0.96 9.73 -40.32
CA MET A 450 0.01 10.70 -39.80
C MET A 450 1.39 10.59 -40.49
N ARG A 451 1.58 9.63 -41.42
CA ARG A 451 2.84 9.43 -42.17
C ARG A 451 2.92 10.43 -43.32
N ASN A 452 2.85 11.69 -43.00
CA ASN A 452 2.97 12.81 -43.93
C ASN A 452 3.55 14.04 -43.20
N PRO A 453 4.02 15.07 -43.94
CA PRO A 453 4.61 16.26 -43.33
C PRO A 453 3.70 16.95 -42.29
N ALA A 454 2.40 17.02 -42.55
CA ALA A 454 1.45 17.67 -41.63
C ALA A 454 1.26 16.85 -40.36
N GLY A 455 1.16 15.52 -40.47
CA GLY A 455 1.09 14.62 -39.32
C GLY A 455 2.34 14.72 -38.43
N MET A 456 3.53 14.79 -39.03
CA MET A 456 4.77 14.98 -38.28
C MET A 456 4.83 16.30 -37.54
N LEU A 457 4.26 17.37 -38.09
CA LEU A 457 4.12 18.66 -37.39
C LEU A 457 3.25 18.54 -36.16
N VAL A 458 2.12 17.82 -36.27
CA VAL A 458 1.23 17.60 -35.11
C VAL A 458 1.93 16.79 -34.03
N ILE A 459 2.61 15.71 -34.41
CA ILE A 459 3.39 14.88 -33.47
C ILE A 459 4.47 15.69 -32.78
N ASP A 460 5.22 16.52 -33.51
CA ASP A 460 6.26 17.36 -32.92
C ASP A 460 5.69 18.38 -31.93
N LYS A 461 4.57 19.01 -32.29
CA LYS A 461 3.85 19.93 -31.39
C LYS A 461 3.40 19.24 -30.11
N ILE A 462 2.77 18.06 -30.23
CA ILE A 462 2.36 17.28 -29.04
C ILE A 462 3.57 16.91 -28.19
N ALA A 463 4.67 16.46 -28.81
CA ALA A 463 5.89 16.11 -28.09
C ALA A 463 6.49 17.32 -27.33
N LYS A 464 6.42 18.52 -27.91
CA LYS A 464 6.85 19.76 -27.26
C LYS A 464 5.95 20.11 -26.07
N GLU A 465 4.63 20.06 -26.24
CA GLU A 465 3.69 20.35 -25.14
C GLU A 465 3.85 19.37 -23.98
N VAL A 466 4.08 18.09 -24.27
CA VAL A 466 4.36 17.08 -23.22
C VAL A 466 5.68 17.39 -22.52
N LEU A 467 6.70 17.85 -23.24
CA LEU A 467 7.99 18.22 -22.64
C LEU A 467 7.88 19.43 -21.68
N HIS A 468 6.90 20.31 -21.89
CA HIS A 468 6.62 21.45 -21.01
C HIS A 468 5.92 21.05 -19.69
N VAL A 469 5.41 19.82 -19.59
CA VAL A 469 4.79 19.34 -18.34
C VAL A 469 5.85 19.22 -17.25
N SER A 470 5.58 19.83 -16.10
CA SER A 470 6.49 19.78 -14.95
C SER A 470 6.79 18.34 -14.54
N GLY A 471 8.07 17.98 -14.47
CA GLY A 471 8.54 16.63 -14.14
C GLY A 471 8.83 15.74 -15.35
N VAL A 472 8.54 16.18 -16.58
CA VAL A 472 8.94 15.50 -17.80
C VAL A 472 10.31 15.98 -18.22
N GLU A 473 11.29 15.10 -18.20
CA GLU A 473 12.69 15.42 -18.59
C GLU A 473 12.93 15.13 -20.07
N ARG A 474 12.27 14.12 -20.62
CA ARG A 474 12.53 13.65 -21.97
C ARG A 474 11.25 13.10 -22.62
N VAL A 475 11.06 13.42 -23.88
CA VAL A 475 10.00 12.87 -24.74
C VAL A 475 10.64 12.21 -25.94
N GLN A 476 10.25 10.96 -26.20
CA GLN A 476 10.70 10.20 -27.36
C GLN A 476 9.51 9.97 -28.30
N ALA A 477 9.66 10.38 -29.53
CA ALA A 477 8.69 10.26 -30.61
C ALA A 477 9.44 10.13 -31.93
N ILE A 478 8.73 9.83 -33.02
CA ILE A 478 9.36 9.75 -34.36
C ILE A 478 10.07 11.07 -34.76
N THR A 479 9.57 12.21 -34.33
CA THR A 479 10.18 13.53 -34.54
C THR A 479 11.33 13.83 -33.57
N ARG A 480 11.46 13.01 -32.54
CA ARG A 480 12.48 13.09 -31.49
C ARG A 480 12.95 11.67 -31.08
N PRO A 481 13.45 10.86 -32.00
CA PRO A 481 13.68 9.43 -31.76
C PRO A 481 14.71 9.16 -30.67
N GLN A 482 15.64 10.08 -30.46
CA GLN A 482 16.64 10.07 -29.41
C GLN A 482 16.28 10.96 -28.21
N GLY A 483 15.03 11.47 -28.15
CA GLY A 483 14.58 12.43 -27.14
C GLY A 483 14.98 13.88 -27.42
N VAL A 484 15.74 14.10 -28.46
CA VAL A 484 16.08 15.41 -29.03
C VAL A 484 15.50 15.51 -30.43
N PRO A 485 15.15 16.71 -30.90
CA PRO A 485 14.65 16.88 -32.28
C PRO A 485 15.59 16.26 -33.30
N LEU A 486 15.02 15.71 -34.37
CA LEU A 486 15.83 15.19 -35.50
C LEU A 486 16.70 16.32 -36.03
N GLU A 487 18.01 16.10 -36.02
CA GLU A 487 18.95 16.98 -36.64
C GLU A 487 18.77 16.87 -38.16
N HIS A 488 18.84 18.01 -38.84
CA HIS A 488 18.77 18.08 -40.32
C HIS A 488 17.40 17.74 -40.95
N ALA A 489 16.30 17.86 -40.21
CA ALA A 489 14.95 17.54 -40.70
C ALA A 489 14.42 18.54 -41.77
N SER A 490 15.18 19.49 -42.27
CA SER A 490 14.79 20.31 -43.40
C SER A 490 16.00 20.78 -44.22
N ILE A 491 15.92 20.67 -45.56
CA ILE A 491 16.92 21.16 -46.47
C ILE A 491 17.08 22.70 -46.45
N PRO A 492 16.01 23.51 -46.29
CA PRO A 492 16.16 24.94 -46.05
C PRO A 492 16.95 25.28 -44.78
N PHE A 493 17.03 24.37 -43.83
CA PHE A 493 17.80 24.51 -42.58
C PHE A 493 19.33 24.54 -42.85
N GLN A 494 19.83 23.76 -43.81
CA GLN A 494 21.25 23.77 -44.16
C GLN A 494 21.65 25.07 -44.89
N ILE A 495 20.75 25.65 -45.65
CA ILE A 495 21.03 26.88 -46.42
C ILE A 495 20.82 28.13 -45.58
N SER A 496 19.89 28.04 -44.62
CA SER A 496 19.57 29.17 -43.69
C SER A 496 20.25 29.06 -42.31
N MET A 497 21.17 28.11 -42.12
CA MET A 497 21.76 27.80 -40.80
C MET A 497 22.50 28.98 -40.15
N MET A 498 22.85 30.01 -40.87
CA MET A 498 23.38 31.25 -40.28
C MET A 498 22.27 32.28 -39.87
N GLY A 499 21.10 32.24 -40.49
CA GLY A 499 19.99 33.14 -40.16
C GLY A 499 18.80 32.47 -39.50
N ALA A 500 18.52 31.18 -39.82
CA ALA A 500 17.33 30.47 -39.38
C ALA A 500 17.44 29.91 -37.94
N THR A 501 18.65 29.63 -37.44
CA THR A 501 18.84 29.24 -36.03
C THR A 501 18.31 30.30 -35.07
N GLN A 502 18.39 31.56 -35.47
CA GLN A 502 17.90 32.68 -34.71
C GLN A 502 16.38 32.88 -34.81
N THR A 503 15.83 32.65 -36.01
CA THR A 503 14.38 32.80 -36.26
C THR A 503 13.54 31.71 -35.60
N MET A 504 14.08 30.51 -35.51
CA MET A 504 13.37 29.36 -34.86
C MET A 504 13.34 29.46 -33.34
N SER A 505 14.29 30.17 -32.74
CA SER A 505 14.31 30.30 -31.27
C SER A 505 13.33 31.40 -30.77
N LEU A 506 12.95 32.34 -31.61
CA LEU A 506 12.06 33.46 -31.23
C LEU A 506 10.63 33.01 -30.89
N PRO A 507 9.91 32.20 -31.69
CA PRO A 507 8.61 31.66 -31.32
C PRO A 507 8.68 30.83 -30.06
N TYR A 508 9.67 29.92 -29.97
CA TYR A 508 9.91 29.10 -28.79
C TYR A 508 10.16 29.96 -27.54
N MET A 509 10.97 31.01 -27.67
CA MET A 509 11.21 31.94 -26.55
C MET A 509 9.95 32.73 -26.18
N ARG A 510 9.09 33.10 -27.16
CA ARG A 510 7.79 33.77 -26.90
C ARG A 510 6.82 32.85 -26.19
N GLU A 511 6.70 31.61 -26.65
CA GLU A 511 5.86 30.57 -26.02
C GLU A 511 6.36 30.27 -24.60
N ARG A 512 7.68 30.12 -24.43
CA ARG A 512 8.31 29.95 -23.12
C ARG A 512 8.08 31.14 -22.19
N MET A 513 8.07 32.34 -22.73
CA MET A 513 7.80 33.56 -21.98
C MET A 513 6.32 33.68 -21.61
N ALA A 514 5.41 33.24 -22.49
CA ALA A 514 3.98 33.14 -22.18
C ALA A 514 3.72 32.08 -21.11
N ASP A 515 4.37 30.90 -21.20
CA ASP A 515 4.30 29.84 -20.18
C ASP A 515 4.83 30.34 -18.83
N MET A 516 5.93 31.09 -18.83
CA MET A 516 6.46 31.67 -17.60
C MET A 516 5.51 32.70 -16.97
N LEU A 517 4.77 33.46 -17.81
CA LEU A 517 3.71 34.35 -17.33
C LEU A 517 2.57 33.55 -16.71
N THR A 518 2.06 32.58 -17.44
CA THR A 518 0.98 31.71 -16.96
C THR A 518 1.39 31.03 -15.66
N MET A 519 2.59 30.49 -15.61
CA MET A 519 3.13 29.84 -14.42
C MET A 519 3.36 30.84 -13.28
N SER A 520 3.77 32.10 -13.60
CA SER A 520 3.86 33.18 -12.61
C SER A 520 2.48 33.57 -12.07
N ASP A 521 1.45 33.59 -12.92
CA ASP A 521 0.07 33.91 -12.54
C ASP A 521 -0.58 32.76 -11.76
N GLU A 522 -0.38 31.51 -12.20
CA GLU A 522 -0.77 30.33 -11.43
C GLU A 522 -0.09 30.27 -10.06
N MET A 523 1.19 30.66 -10.02
CA MET A 523 1.94 30.77 -8.77
C MET A 523 1.37 31.87 -7.88
N LEU A 524 0.88 32.98 -8.47
CA LEU A 524 0.18 34.01 -7.71
C LEU A 524 -1.12 33.51 -7.12
N VAL A 525 -1.88 32.73 -7.90
CA VAL A 525 -3.10 32.06 -7.40
C VAL A 525 -2.76 31.07 -6.28
N ALA A 526 -1.71 30.29 -6.47
CA ALA A 526 -1.24 29.36 -5.44
C ALA A 526 -0.77 30.07 -4.17
N ILE A 527 -0.05 31.20 -4.30
CA ILE A 527 0.35 32.05 -3.17
C ILE A 527 -0.88 32.58 -2.43
N ASN A 528 -1.87 33.12 -3.16
CA ASN A 528 -3.10 33.62 -2.56
C ASN A 528 -3.89 32.48 -1.85
N SER A 529 -3.94 31.30 -2.46
CA SER A 529 -4.58 30.13 -1.84
C SER A 529 -3.83 29.67 -0.58
N MET A 530 -2.50 29.72 -0.59
CA MET A 530 -1.69 29.42 0.59
C MET A 530 -1.81 30.48 1.68
N GLU A 531 -1.95 31.76 1.30
CA GLU A 531 -2.21 32.85 2.27
C GLU A 531 -3.60 32.68 2.91
N GLN A 532 -4.61 32.28 2.13
CA GLN A 532 -5.94 31.91 2.65
C GLN A 532 -5.87 30.67 3.54
N MET A 533 -5.07 29.67 3.13
CA MET A 533 -4.85 28.48 3.93
C MET A 533 -4.13 28.80 5.24
N LEU A 534 -3.18 29.74 5.22
CA LEU A 534 -2.50 30.22 6.41
C LEU A 534 -3.50 30.86 7.38
N ASP A 535 -4.39 31.71 6.87
CA ASP A 535 -5.44 32.33 7.67
C ASP A 535 -6.40 31.31 8.27
N LEU A 536 -6.83 30.32 7.45
CA LEU A 536 -7.68 29.23 7.91
C LEU A 536 -6.99 28.35 8.97
N VAL A 537 -5.70 28.08 8.79
CA VAL A 537 -4.92 27.32 9.77
C VAL A 537 -4.71 28.11 11.06
N GLN A 538 -4.56 29.44 10.96
CA GLN A 538 -4.54 30.31 12.15
C GLN A 538 -5.87 30.24 12.90
N GLN A 539 -6.99 30.38 12.19
CA GLN A 539 -8.33 30.24 12.79
C GLN A 539 -8.52 28.84 13.39
N LEU A 540 -8.06 27.78 12.68
CA LEU A 540 -8.10 26.43 13.20
C LEU A 540 -7.25 26.25 14.45
N ASN A 541 -6.07 26.88 14.50
CA ASN A 541 -5.22 26.88 15.67
C ASN A 541 -5.94 27.49 16.88
N ASP A 542 -6.55 28.66 16.67
CA ASP A 542 -7.25 29.39 17.73
C ASP A 542 -8.46 28.59 18.26
N VAL A 543 -9.25 28.02 17.33
CA VAL A 543 -10.40 27.16 17.68
C VAL A 543 -9.91 25.88 18.37
N THR A 544 -8.83 25.29 17.91
CA THR A 544 -8.27 24.07 18.53
C THR A 544 -7.79 24.38 19.96
N HIS A 545 -7.17 25.52 20.14
CA HIS A 545 -6.72 25.97 21.46
C HIS A 545 -7.91 26.21 22.42
N GLU A 546 -8.97 26.85 21.93
CA GLU A 546 -10.20 27.07 22.69
C GLU A 546 -10.91 25.74 23.01
N MET A 547 -10.99 24.83 22.03
CA MET A 547 -11.54 23.50 22.23
C MET A 547 -10.73 22.69 23.24
N ALA A 548 -9.40 22.74 23.16
CA ALA A 548 -8.53 22.06 24.11
C ALA A 548 -8.72 22.61 25.53
N ALA A 549 -8.85 23.93 25.67
CA ALA A 549 -9.13 24.57 26.96
C ALA A 549 -10.48 24.12 27.52
N THR A 550 -11.54 24.19 26.70
CA THR A 550 -12.89 23.74 27.08
C THR A 550 -12.94 22.25 27.44
N THR A 551 -12.24 21.41 26.66
CA THR A 551 -12.16 19.97 26.93
C THR A 551 -11.44 19.67 28.24
N ARG A 552 -10.37 20.43 28.56
CA ARG A 552 -9.67 20.33 29.85
C ARG A 552 -10.58 20.73 31.02
N GLU A 553 -11.40 21.78 30.86
CA GLU A 553 -12.36 22.22 31.86
C GLU A 553 -13.46 21.18 32.10
N ILE A 554 -14.04 20.64 31.00
CA ILE A 554 -15.02 19.56 31.08
C ILE A 554 -14.42 18.34 31.78
N LYS A 555 -13.18 17.97 31.44
CA LYS A 555 -12.49 16.85 32.09
C LYS A 555 -12.28 17.09 33.58
N ALA A 556 -11.86 18.32 33.95
CA ALA A 556 -11.67 18.67 35.37
C ALA A 556 -12.97 18.53 36.16
N THR A 557 -14.08 19.10 35.63
CA THR A 557 -15.40 19.03 36.22
C THR A 557 -15.91 17.58 36.32
N THR A 558 -15.68 16.78 35.25
CA THR A 558 -16.13 15.38 35.24
C THR A 558 -15.27 14.52 36.18
N SER A 559 -13.98 14.84 36.33
CA SER A 559 -13.11 14.17 37.30
C SER A 559 -13.52 14.48 38.73
N GLU A 560 -13.86 15.73 39.03
CA GLU A 560 -14.37 16.14 40.34
C GLU A 560 -15.70 15.44 40.64
N LEU A 561 -16.59 15.36 39.64
CA LEU A 561 -17.85 14.61 39.76
C LEU A 561 -17.59 13.14 40.07
N ARG A 562 -16.65 12.52 39.35
CA ARG A 562 -16.26 11.12 39.60
C ARG A 562 -15.70 10.90 41.00
N ASP A 563 -14.83 11.81 41.46
CA ASP A 563 -14.23 11.68 42.80
C ASP A 563 -15.32 11.78 43.89
N HIS A 564 -16.29 12.69 43.72
CA HIS A 564 -17.47 12.75 44.62
C HIS A 564 -18.34 11.49 44.52
N LEU A 565 -18.49 10.90 43.32
CA LEU A 565 -19.24 9.66 43.14
C LEU A 565 -18.48 8.44 43.71
N ALA A 566 -17.16 8.43 43.63
CA ALA A 566 -16.32 7.39 44.20
C ALA A 566 -16.43 7.37 45.74
N ASP A 567 -16.48 8.55 46.37
CA ASP A 567 -16.71 8.65 47.81
C ASP A 567 -18.09 8.06 48.22
N ILE A 568 -19.12 8.27 47.34
CA ILE A 568 -20.43 7.68 47.54
C ILE A 568 -20.40 6.16 47.31
N ASP A 569 -19.72 5.69 46.21
CA ASP A 569 -19.61 4.26 45.92
C ASP A 569 -18.88 3.50 47.03
N ASP A 570 -17.80 4.07 47.56
CA ASP A 570 -17.10 3.49 48.71
C ASP A 570 -17.95 3.35 49.96
N PHE A 571 -18.81 4.37 50.22
CA PHE A 571 -19.75 4.33 51.32
C PHE A 571 -20.83 3.27 51.10
N VAL A 572 -21.36 3.11 49.92
CA VAL A 572 -22.43 2.16 49.60
C VAL A 572 -21.94 0.82 49.06
N ARG A 573 -20.66 0.59 48.96
CA ARG A 573 -20.02 -0.64 48.41
C ARG A 573 -20.59 -1.94 49.02
N PRO A 574 -20.83 -2.03 50.36
CA PRO A 574 -21.43 -3.24 50.93
C PRO A 574 -22.87 -3.48 50.42
N LEU A 575 -23.64 -2.40 50.22
CA LEU A 575 -24.99 -2.44 49.69
C LEU A 575 -25.00 -2.81 48.21
N ARG A 576 -24.11 -2.18 47.43
CA ARG A 576 -23.91 -2.49 46.01
C ARG A 576 -23.59 -3.97 45.80
N SER A 577 -22.63 -4.50 46.57
CA SER A 577 -22.29 -5.92 46.52
C SER A 577 -23.51 -6.81 46.77
N TYR A 578 -24.32 -6.49 47.74
CA TYR A 578 -25.55 -7.23 48.05
C TYR A 578 -26.54 -7.23 46.85
N PHE A 579 -26.82 -6.08 46.26
CA PHE A 579 -27.76 -5.95 45.13
C PHE A 579 -27.27 -6.65 43.84
N TYR A 580 -25.98 -6.77 43.61
CA TYR A 580 -25.45 -7.51 42.49
C TYR A 580 -25.49 -9.04 42.68
N TRP A 581 -25.48 -9.51 43.91
CA TRP A 581 -25.51 -10.94 44.23
C TRP A 581 -26.94 -11.47 44.48
N GLU A 582 -27.92 -10.59 44.68
CA GLU A 582 -29.32 -10.99 44.93
C GLU A 582 -29.98 -11.45 43.63
N HIS A 583 -30.38 -12.73 43.60
CA HIS A 583 -30.93 -13.38 42.40
C HIS A 583 -32.29 -12.83 41.97
N HIS A 584 -33.08 -12.30 42.90
CA HIS A 584 -34.45 -11.79 42.70
C HIS A 584 -34.48 -10.26 42.61
N CYS A 585 -33.35 -9.60 42.48
CA CYS A 585 -33.28 -8.14 42.47
C CYS A 585 -34.12 -7.51 41.36
N PHE A 586 -34.23 -8.17 40.19
CA PHE A 586 -35.04 -7.67 39.09
C PHE A 586 -36.55 -7.75 39.31
N ASP A 587 -37.00 -8.62 40.20
CA ASP A 587 -38.41 -8.79 40.54
C ASP A 587 -38.89 -7.76 41.58
N ILE A 588 -37.97 -7.04 42.20
CA ILE A 588 -38.23 -6.04 43.21
C ILE A 588 -37.93 -4.64 42.63
N PRO A 589 -38.94 -3.80 42.39
CA PRO A 589 -38.76 -2.49 41.76
C PRO A 589 -37.72 -1.58 42.44
N LEU A 590 -37.62 -1.64 43.75
CA LEU A 590 -36.63 -0.85 44.50
C LEU A 590 -35.20 -1.38 44.31
N CYS A 591 -35.04 -2.69 44.28
CA CYS A 591 -33.74 -3.32 44.11
C CYS A 591 -33.21 -3.12 42.65
N SER A 592 -34.09 -3.32 41.65
CA SER A 592 -33.75 -3.08 40.26
C SER A 592 -33.44 -1.61 39.96
N ALA A 593 -34.19 -0.68 40.56
CA ALA A 593 -33.93 0.75 40.43
C ALA A 593 -32.56 1.15 41.05
N THR A 594 -32.24 0.59 42.21
CA THR A 594 -30.97 0.87 42.90
C THR A 594 -29.80 0.28 42.14
N ARG A 595 -29.95 -0.91 41.54
CA ARG A 595 -28.95 -1.51 40.67
C ARG A 595 -28.74 -0.68 39.39
N SER A 596 -29.82 -0.21 38.77
CA SER A 596 -29.74 0.69 37.62
C SER A 596 -29.04 2.02 37.96
N LEU A 597 -29.18 2.49 39.19
CA LEU A 597 -28.44 3.66 39.67
C LEU A 597 -26.93 3.36 39.72
N PHE A 598 -26.52 2.20 40.23
CA PHE A 598 -25.12 1.80 40.28
C PHE A 598 -24.54 1.59 38.88
N ASP A 599 -25.30 1.01 37.96
CA ASP A 599 -24.89 0.89 36.56
C ASP A 599 -24.71 2.27 35.90
N THR A 600 -25.48 3.27 36.33
CA THR A 600 -25.33 4.67 35.87
C THR A 600 -24.04 5.31 36.43
N LEU A 601 -23.67 4.97 37.67
CA LEU A 601 -22.41 5.42 38.27
C LEU A 601 -21.20 4.85 37.50
N ASP A 602 -21.23 3.57 37.10
CA ASP A 602 -20.20 2.95 36.24
C ASP A 602 -20.11 3.63 34.87
N GLY A 603 -21.22 4.21 34.38
CA GLY A 603 -21.26 5.02 33.17
C GLY A 603 -20.43 6.31 33.28
N VAL A 604 -20.30 6.89 34.47
CA VAL A 604 -19.46 8.09 34.68
C VAL A 604 -17.97 7.76 34.58
N ASP A 605 -17.54 6.59 35.02
CA ASP A 605 -16.17 6.12 34.83
C ASP A 605 -15.84 5.96 33.35
N THR A 606 -16.77 5.34 32.61
CA THR A 606 -16.64 5.20 31.15
C THR A 606 -16.55 6.56 30.44
N LEU A 607 -17.40 7.52 30.86
CA LEU A 607 -17.39 8.88 30.34
C LEU A 607 -16.04 9.58 30.65
N THR A 608 -15.53 9.41 31.86
CA THR A 608 -14.25 9.97 32.29
C THR A 608 -13.09 9.43 31.44
N ASP A 609 -13.09 8.13 31.14
CA ASP A 609 -12.07 7.50 30.29
C ASP A 609 -12.15 7.97 28.83
N GLN A 610 -13.36 8.13 28.30
CA GLN A 610 -13.59 8.71 26.97
C GLN A 610 -13.15 10.17 26.92
N LEU A 611 -13.41 10.97 27.94
CA LEU A 611 -12.95 12.36 28.05
C LEU A 611 -11.43 12.45 28.20
N ARG A 612 -10.79 11.46 28.81
CA ARG A 612 -9.31 11.37 28.83
C ARG A 612 -8.76 11.15 27.42
N ALA A 613 -9.30 10.17 26.70
CA ALA A 613 -8.91 9.90 25.31
C ALA A 613 -9.12 11.14 24.43
N LEU A 614 -10.27 11.80 24.55
CA LEU A 614 -10.57 13.03 23.83
C LEU A 614 -9.56 14.15 24.18
N THR A 615 -9.24 14.31 25.48
CA THR A 615 -8.23 15.30 25.91
C THR A 615 -6.87 15.03 25.30
N ASP A 616 -6.46 13.75 25.24
CA ASP A 616 -5.19 13.36 24.67
C ASP A 616 -5.13 13.61 23.15
N ASP A 617 -6.25 13.38 22.46
CA ASP A 617 -6.34 13.67 21.03
C ASP A 617 -6.41 15.18 20.76
N MET A 618 -7.09 15.96 21.61
CA MET A 618 -7.07 17.42 21.53
C MET A 618 -5.67 17.99 21.80
N ASN A 619 -4.95 17.47 22.78
CA ASN A 619 -3.57 17.88 23.04
C ASN A 619 -2.62 17.54 21.88
N LYS A 620 -2.83 16.39 21.20
CA LYS A 620 -2.10 16.06 19.97
C LYS A 620 -2.39 17.07 18.86
N MET A 621 -3.66 17.43 18.66
CA MET A 621 -4.05 18.44 17.69
C MET A 621 -3.44 19.81 18.04
N GLU A 622 -3.54 20.25 19.30
CA GLU A 622 -2.93 21.50 19.78
C GLU A 622 -1.41 21.54 19.59
N ALA A 623 -0.73 20.36 19.66
CA ALA A 623 0.71 20.26 19.40
C ALA A 623 1.08 20.23 17.92
N LEU A 624 0.20 19.70 17.06
CA LEU A 624 0.45 19.55 15.62
C LEU A 624 0.11 20.81 14.81
N THR A 625 -0.96 21.52 15.19
CA THR A 625 -1.45 22.69 14.45
C THR A 625 -0.40 23.81 14.34
N PRO A 626 0.34 24.19 15.41
CA PRO A 626 1.41 25.19 15.31
C PRO A 626 2.57 24.75 14.42
N GLN A 627 2.86 23.45 14.38
CA GLN A 627 3.93 22.93 13.51
C GLN A 627 3.53 23.06 12.04
N PHE A 628 2.26 22.79 11.74
CA PHE A 628 1.72 22.98 10.40
C PHE A 628 1.68 24.47 10.02
N LEU A 629 1.31 25.33 10.95
CA LEU A 629 1.31 26.76 10.79
C LEU A 629 2.71 27.31 10.49
N ALA A 630 3.75 26.76 11.15
CA ALA A 630 5.14 27.18 10.95
C ALA A 630 5.71 26.81 9.57
N LEU A 631 5.13 25.80 8.88
CA LEU A 631 5.58 25.39 7.56
C LEU A 631 5.09 26.28 6.42
N LEU A 632 3.94 26.94 6.59
CA LEU A 632 3.30 27.72 5.53
C LEU A 632 4.07 29.00 5.16
N PRO A 633 4.55 29.85 6.10
CA PRO A 633 5.28 31.08 5.77
C PRO A 633 6.54 30.83 4.95
N PRO A 634 7.42 29.85 5.27
CA PRO A 634 8.56 29.52 4.43
C PRO A 634 8.16 29.09 3.02
N MET A 635 7.07 28.30 2.89
CA MET A 635 6.56 27.87 1.58
C MET A 635 6.07 29.06 0.76
N ILE A 636 5.28 29.96 1.36
CA ILE A 636 4.81 31.19 0.71
C ILE A 636 6.00 32.05 0.27
N THR A 637 7.01 32.19 1.13
CA THR A 637 8.22 32.96 0.83
C THR A 637 8.99 32.34 -0.33
N THR A 638 9.15 31.03 -0.32
CA THR A 638 9.82 30.29 -1.41
C THR A 638 9.07 30.46 -2.73
N MET A 639 7.75 30.37 -2.72
CA MET A 639 6.94 30.59 -3.92
C MET A 639 7.01 32.03 -4.43
N LYS A 640 6.98 33.00 -3.52
CA LYS A 640 7.18 34.43 -3.87
C LYS A 640 8.56 34.68 -4.51
N THR A 641 9.60 34.06 -3.95
CA THR A 641 10.96 34.15 -4.50
C THR A 641 11.04 33.52 -5.88
N MET A 642 10.43 32.33 -6.03
CA MET A 642 10.40 31.60 -7.29
C MET A 642 9.62 32.37 -8.38
N ARG A 643 8.49 33.02 -8.00
CA ARG A 643 7.74 33.91 -8.89
C ARG A 643 8.58 35.09 -9.32
N THR A 644 9.28 35.75 -8.39
CA THR A 644 10.18 36.87 -8.70
C THR A 644 11.29 36.43 -9.65
N MET A 645 11.88 35.28 -9.42
CA MET A 645 12.92 34.71 -10.29
C MET A 645 12.39 34.44 -11.71
N MET A 646 11.15 33.95 -11.84
CA MET A 646 10.51 33.79 -13.15
C MET A 646 10.28 35.09 -13.87
N LEU A 647 9.79 36.12 -13.17
CA LEU A 647 9.58 37.44 -13.74
C LEU A 647 10.91 38.09 -14.16
N THR A 648 11.98 37.89 -13.40
CA THR A 648 13.32 38.35 -13.75
C THR A 648 13.85 37.61 -14.97
N MET A 649 13.69 36.27 -15.01
CA MET A 649 14.08 35.47 -16.15
C MET A 649 13.30 35.84 -17.40
N ARG A 650 11.99 36.13 -17.27
CA ARG A 650 11.18 36.68 -18.37
C ARG A 650 11.75 38.00 -18.88
N SER A 651 12.10 38.93 -17.99
CA SER A 651 12.71 40.21 -18.37
C SER A 651 14.01 40.02 -19.12
N THR A 652 14.83 39.06 -18.69
CA THR A 652 16.08 38.69 -19.39
C THR A 652 15.80 38.10 -20.77
N ILE A 653 14.82 37.19 -20.87
CA ILE A 653 14.42 36.60 -22.16
C ILE A 653 13.83 37.66 -23.08
N SER A 654 13.02 38.60 -22.53
CA SER A 654 12.52 39.75 -23.31
C SER A 654 13.64 40.59 -23.87
N GLY A 655 14.66 40.92 -23.06
CA GLY A 655 15.83 41.65 -23.52
C GLY A 655 16.63 40.91 -24.60
N VAL A 656 16.75 39.56 -24.46
CA VAL A 656 17.35 38.71 -25.51
C VAL A 656 16.48 38.68 -26.78
N GLN A 657 15.14 38.69 -26.62
CA GLN A 657 14.23 38.76 -27.77
C GLN A 657 14.35 40.07 -28.52
N ASP A 658 14.44 41.22 -27.79
CA ASP A 658 14.63 42.52 -28.41
C ASP A 658 15.95 42.55 -29.19
N GLN A 659 17.05 42.02 -28.61
CA GLN A 659 18.32 41.90 -29.32
C GLN A 659 18.23 40.95 -30.53
N MET A 660 17.49 39.85 -30.41
CA MET A 660 17.28 38.91 -31.53
C MET A 660 16.37 39.51 -32.61
N ALA A 661 15.38 40.36 -32.25
CA ALA A 661 14.54 41.07 -33.19
C ALA A 661 15.38 42.11 -33.98
N ASP A 662 16.24 42.84 -33.30
CA ASP A 662 17.20 43.76 -33.95
C ASP A 662 18.15 43.02 -34.89
N MET A 663 18.65 41.85 -34.46
CA MET A 663 19.47 40.97 -35.32
C MET A 663 18.68 40.38 -36.50
N GLN A 664 17.38 40.07 -36.31
CA GLN A 664 16.49 39.60 -37.37
C GLN A 664 16.23 40.69 -38.41
N ASP A 665 16.01 41.94 -37.97
CA ASP A 665 15.87 43.07 -38.89
C ASP A 665 17.13 43.30 -39.69
N HIS A 666 18.29 43.14 -39.06
CA HIS A 666 19.59 43.14 -39.76
C HIS A 666 19.77 41.93 -40.68
N ALA A 667 19.34 40.72 -40.26
CA ALA A 667 19.40 39.49 -41.08
C ALA A 667 18.37 39.53 -42.22
N THR A 668 17.20 40.15 -42.00
CA THR A 668 16.18 40.37 -43.03
C THR A 668 16.61 41.39 -44.06
N ALA A 669 17.26 42.47 -43.62
CA ALA A 669 17.91 43.44 -44.50
C ALA A 669 19.05 42.83 -45.33
N MET A 670 19.81 41.87 -44.72
CA MET A 670 20.80 41.06 -45.39
C MET A 670 20.18 39.98 -46.30
N GLY A 671 19.05 39.36 -45.87
CA GLY A 671 18.33 38.29 -46.63
C GLY A 671 17.54 38.85 -47.82
N GLN A 672 17.09 40.11 -47.76
CA GLN A 672 16.53 40.81 -48.94
C GLN A 672 17.59 41.04 -50.04
N ALA A 673 18.84 41.00 -49.67
CA ALA A 673 19.96 41.03 -50.64
C ALA A 673 20.21 39.65 -51.29
N PHE A 674 19.69 38.58 -50.71
CA PHE A 674 19.78 37.19 -51.25
C PHE A 674 18.36 36.67 -51.43
N ASP A 675 17.71 37.02 -52.50
CA ASP A 675 16.35 36.69 -52.85
C ASP A 675 16.06 35.19 -52.80
N THR A 676 14.88 34.86 -52.21
CA THR A 676 14.18 33.59 -52.23
C THR A 676 14.61 32.48 -51.26
N ALA A 677 14.07 32.54 -50.03
CA ALA A 677 13.72 31.32 -49.30
C ALA A 677 12.50 31.59 -48.37
N LYS A 678 11.38 31.01 -48.68
CA LYS A 678 10.20 30.99 -47.78
C LYS A 678 10.57 30.26 -46.51
N SER A 679 10.67 31.01 -45.42
CA SER A 679 10.85 30.43 -44.10
C SER A 679 9.54 29.86 -43.57
N GLY A 680 9.52 28.59 -43.26
CA GLY A 680 8.46 27.94 -42.52
C GLY A 680 8.89 27.65 -41.09
N ASP A 681 8.16 28.17 -40.15
CA ASP A 681 8.44 28.15 -38.70
C ASP A 681 8.19 26.81 -38.00
N SER A 682 8.35 25.65 -38.65
CA SER A 682 7.95 24.38 -38.07
C SER A 682 8.87 23.26 -38.54
N PHE A 683 9.00 22.25 -37.68
CA PHE A 683 9.56 20.98 -38.07
C PHE A 683 8.98 20.58 -39.44
N TYR A 684 9.80 20.42 -40.43
CA TYR A 684 9.37 20.06 -41.77
C TYR A 684 10.23 18.90 -42.27
N LEU A 685 9.56 17.78 -42.50
CA LEU A 685 10.11 16.67 -43.25
C LEU A 685 9.58 16.76 -44.70
N PRO A 686 10.44 16.86 -45.71
CA PRO A 686 9.98 16.86 -47.09
C PRO A 686 9.36 15.49 -47.45
N PRO A 687 8.43 15.42 -48.40
CA PRO A 687 7.79 14.15 -48.81
C PRO A 687 8.79 13.03 -49.13
N GLU A 688 9.94 13.37 -49.70
CA GLU A 688 10.99 12.45 -50.08
C GLU A 688 11.66 11.76 -48.88
N ALA A 689 11.57 12.34 -47.68
CA ALA A 689 12.10 11.73 -46.46
C ALA A 689 11.32 10.48 -46.07
N PHE A 690 10.04 10.39 -46.46
CA PHE A 690 9.18 9.25 -46.17
C PHE A 690 9.53 8.03 -47.06
N ASP A 691 10.26 8.23 -48.13
CA ASP A 691 10.76 7.14 -49.03
C ASP A 691 12.09 6.57 -48.53
N ASN A 692 12.73 7.19 -47.55
CA ASN A 692 13.95 6.70 -46.96
C ASN A 692 13.69 5.43 -46.13
N ALA A 693 14.41 4.33 -46.44
CA ALA A 693 14.21 3.02 -45.81
C ALA A 693 14.50 3.03 -44.30
N GLU A 694 15.53 3.77 -43.84
CA GLU A 694 15.87 3.90 -42.44
C GLU A 694 14.77 4.66 -41.67
N PHE A 695 14.27 5.75 -42.27
CA PHE A 695 13.16 6.51 -41.65
C PHE A 695 11.88 5.69 -41.60
N GLN A 696 11.60 4.89 -42.65
CA GLN A 696 10.44 3.95 -42.65
C GLN A 696 10.57 2.89 -41.58
N GLN A 697 11.78 2.39 -41.31
CA GLN A 697 12.02 1.44 -40.23
C GLN A 697 11.78 2.09 -38.86
N GLY A 698 12.34 3.28 -38.65
CA GLY A 698 12.15 4.03 -37.41
C GLY A 698 10.67 4.41 -37.18
N MET A 699 9.94 4.73 -38.27
CA MET A 699 8.49 5.00 -38.16
C MET A 699 7.70 3.82 -37.56
N LYS A 700 8.08 2.57 -37.85
CA LYS A 700 7.38 1.39 -37.30
C LYS A 700 7.48 1.28 -35.78
N LEU A 701 8.46 1.90 -35.14
CA LEU A 701 8.61 1.93 -33.69
C LEU A 701 7.69 2.93 -33.02
N PHE A 702 7.17 3.92 -33.74
CA PHE A 702 6.40 5.03 -33.19
C PHE A 702 5.01 5.18 -33.81
N LEU A 703 4.77 4.63 -34.98
CA LEU A 703 3.52 4.74 -35.74
C LEU A 703 2.92 3.37 -36.00
N SER A 704 1.62 3.28 -35.84
CA SER A 704 0.86 2.06 -36.15
C SER A 704 1.00 1.67 -37.63
N PRO A 705 0.75 0.39 -37.98
CA PRO A 705 0.84 -0.08 -39.37
C PRO A 705 -0.08 0.69 -40.35
N ASN A 706 -1.20 1.24 -39.87
CA ASN A 706 -2.12 2.06 -40.66
C ASN A 706 -1.82 3.57 -40.59
N GLY A 707 -0.83 3.99 -39.81
CA GLY A 707 -0.43 5.38 -39.66
C GLY A 707 -1.42 6.27 -38.87
N LYS A 708 -2.39 5.68 -38.18
CA LYS A 708 -3.47 6.43 -37.51
C LYS A 708 -3.36 6.42 -36.01
#